data_138a9ef2d43017eba1666a4b0d3ab9ea
#
_entry.id   138a9ef2d43017eba1666a4b0d3ab9ea
#
_cell.length_a   1.000
_cell.length_b   1.000
_cell.length_c   1.000
_cell.angle_alpha   90.00
_cell.angle_beta   90.00
_cell.angle_gamma   90.00
#
_symmetry.space_group_name_H-M   'P 1'
#
loop_
_entity.id
_entity.type
_entity.pdbx_description
1 polymer ?
#
loop_
_entity_poly.entity_id
_entity_poly.type
_entity_poly.pdbx_seq_one_letter_code
_entity_poly.pdbx_strand_id
1 'polypeptide(L)'
;MTPPTRYPRRTVLLLSAGATILTQALPSAFAAPATAPVHIAPQPMAQALVTLGQQTGRNIIFTSDAVANLRAPAVDGTLSPGEAVRRMLRGSGLKAEAMPDGGVIIRKGTSPRPKPQRLRETQAHEIEQIVATGHRTRSVMSVSGDEMQTLMPGQSPMQALDLLPGVTFTNVDPWGNNEQNSSIYVHGFNQNQLGYTMDGVPLGAGAYGNYNGLSPQRAAISEDIGSTSLSSGAGALGTASTSNLGGTIEFTTRDPKQKAGAKINQTFGSYSTFRTFARIDTGNFGNGNSAYMAFARQDARPWNLGNANRQGGYQVNGKFVHKGENTTITAYFDWQNKAEPNTKGLTAPTDLYARGAFYPDLNAAMAGYPAESSTKAGPATPNNKYYFSAAQRTDYLTYLKISHRFSPNLTWDNQLYFHYDDGAGVVATSIRTNAILTILGTYLDPTGTKYIKNGQFTYSKYGIDPKVWDATGGTGFAVRTTEYSDYRGGLTSTLHYHLGHHHIEVGGWYERNNNMQARRWYPLTASNTLTPYERPTNPLFTQWQNNFYTNTFVTHLQDSWKVTPRLTLTAGFKSELVYTNGTLPIAALPQSLASSVKGAKTIVDTSTQTIAGGTIPSYNPFLPAFGALWNFTQHEQLFANIQENMDSFASTGYGSTSPWAVSSQADFEKFKRSGKPESSWTYETGIRTSHPINTRILTGISGQLEYYHVDFYNRLGTISPPGQGISGVGNTVANLGSVSTNGMDLSFTLRFGRHFSIYDAVSYVSSIYGNDFMDGATLYATQGKKVPAIPAWSDKFAVNYNQGGFNAQFSGSYMGVRPGTITNSVMVPPRVLLAFSSSYTFHQIPHMNSLKLQFNASNLTNSRSWSSISAGDASTYTGYPTAPRMFFGTVSAAF
;
A
#
# COMPACT_ATOMS: atom_id res chain seq x y z
N MET A 1 22.82 -37.48 31.11
CA MET A 1 21.46 -37.87 30.67
C MET A 1 20.48 -36.95 31.37
N THR A 2 20.22 -35.83 30.80
CA THR A 2 19.10 -34.93 31.14
C THR A 2 18.50 -34.47 29.82
N PRO A 3 17.18 -34.55 29.62
CA PRO A 3 16.57 -34.25 28.34
C PRO A 3 16.52 -32.74 28.09
N PRO A 4 16.52 -32.31 26.83
CA PRO A 4 16.47 -30.89 26.50
C PRO A 4 15.09 -30.32 26.84
N THR A 5 15.11 -29.20 27.52
CA THR A 5 13.95 -28.39 27.83
C THR A 5 13.25 -27.98 26.56
N ARG A 6 12.07 -28.54 26.35
CA ARG A 6 11.10 -28.08 25.34
C ARG A 6 10.63 -26.69 25.74
N TYR A 7 10.89 -25.70 24.93
CA TYR A 7 10.17 -24.44 24.99
C TYR A 7 8.67 -24.70 24.72
N PRO A 8 7.79 -24.22 25.57
CA PRO A 8 6.37 -24.45 25.37
C PRO A 8 5.91 -23.67 24.10
N ARG A 9 5.31 -24.40 23.18
CA ARG A 9 4.47 -23.82 22.17
C ARG A 9 3.37 -23.06 22.92
N ARG A 10 3.47 -21.73 22.96
CA ARG A 10 2.38 -20.90 23.41
C ARG A 10 1.27 -20.99 22.36
N THR A 11 0.31 -21.82 22.65
CA THR A 11 -1.00 -21.81 22.03
C THR A 11 -1.56 -20.40 22.23
N VAL A 12 -1.76 -19.66 21.16
CA VAL A 12 -2.49 -18.41 21.19
C VAL A 12 -3.94 -18.79 21.46
N LEU A 13 -4.36 -18.66 22.70
CA LEU A 13 -5.76 -18.70 23.07
C LEU A 13 -6.41 -17.45 22.44
N LEU A 14 -7.21 -17.70 21.41
CA LEU A 14 -8.22 -16.76 20.97
C LEU A 14 -9.18 -16.55 22.14
N LEU A 15 -9.02 -15.42 22.82
CA LEU A 15 -10.01 -14.90 23.76
C LEU A 15 -11.27 -14.57 22.95
N SER A 16 -12.20 -15.53 22.90
CA SER A 16 -13.57 -15.28 22.59
C SER A 16 -14.16 -14.54 23.80
N ALA A 17 -14.04 -13.23 23.81
CA ALA A 17 -14.82 -12.38 24.68
C ALA A 17 -16.27 -12.40 24.18
N GLY A 18 -17.02 -13.37 24.62
CA GLY A 18 -18.46 -13.38 24.55
C GLY A 18 -18.98 -12.24 25.41
N ALA A 19 -19.35 -11.13 24.79
CA ALA A 19 -20.14 -10.09 25.43
C ALA A 19 -21.55 -10.62 25.60
N THR A 20 -21.83 -11.15 26.77
CA THR A 20 -23.21 -11.43 27.21
C THR A 20 -23.85 -10.08 27.54
N ILE A 21 -24.50 -9.47 26.56
CA ILE A 21 -25.35 -8.29 26.77
C ILE A 21 -26.67 -8.82 27.33
N LEU A 22 -26.90 -8.52 28.56
CA LEU A 22 -28.23 -8.63 29.17
C LEU A 22 -29.20 -7.75 28.38
N THR A 23 -30.10 -8.38 27.62
CA THR A 23 -31.29 -7.75 27.08
C THR A 23 -32.32 -7.65 28.18
N GLN A 24 -32.39 -6.51 28.84
CA GLN A 24 -33.60 -6.12 29.53
C GLN A 24 -34.56 -5.51 28.49
N ALA A 25 -35.58 -6.31 28.12
CA ALA A 25 -36.68 -5.84 27.32
C ALA A 25 -37.57 -4.91 28.17
N LEU A 26 -37.55 -3.62 27.85
CA LEU A 26 -38.62 -2.71 28.24
C LEU A 26 -39.70 -2.77 27.17
N PRO A 27 -40.97 -2.96 27.53
CA PRO A 27 -42.06 -3.00 26.57
C PRO A 27 -42.31 -1.57 26.06
N SER A 28 -42.02 -1.34 24.78
CA SER A 28 -42.47 -0.15 24.08
C SER A 28 -43.96 -0.22 23.86
N ALA A 29 -44.74 0.45 24.68
CA ALA A 29 -46.13 0.69 24.43
C ALA A 29 -46.25 1.58 23.17
N PHE A 30 -46.65 0.99 22.06
CA PHE A 30 -47.12 1.73 20.89
C PHE A 30 -48.42 2.45 21.28
N ALA A 31 -48.31 3.72 21.63
CA ALA A 31 -49.47 4.59 21.73
C ALA A 31 -50.09 4.72 20.34
N ALA A 32 -51.34 4.30 20.18
CA ALA A 32 -52.15 4.55 18.99
C ALA A 32 -52.11 6.06 18.67
N PRO A 33 -52.05 6.48 17.40
CA PRO A 33 -51.99 7.89 17.04
C PRO A 33 -53.24 8.58 17.55
N ALA A 34 -53.06 9.54 18.48
CA ALA A 34 -54.16 10.31 19.03
C ALA A 34 -54.89 11.03 17.88
N THR A 35 -56.19 10.75 17.72
CA THR A 35 -57.04 11.43 16.77
C THR A 35 -57.62 12.69 17.43
N ALA A 36 -57.72 13.78 16.70
CA ALA A 36 -58.32 15.06 17.12
C ALA A 36 -59.50 15.45 16.22
N PRO A 37 -60.50 16.12 16.74
CA PRO A 37 -61.53 16.70 15.89
C PRO A 37 -60.88 17.85 15.09
N VAL A 38 -60.88 17.73 13.77
CA VAL A 38 -60.33 18.69 12.84
C VAL A 38 -61.49 19.28 12.04
N HIS A 39 -61.55 20.63 12.05
CA HIS A 39 -62.54 21.37 11.27
C HIS A 39 -61.86 22.54 10.59
N ILE A 40 -61.61 22.44 9.30
CA ILE A 40 -60.92 23.46 8.50
C ILE A 40 -61.74 23.76 7.27
N ALA A 41 -62.22 24.99 7.17
CA ALA A 41 -62.90 25.52 5.99
C ALA A 41 -61.87 25.79 4.84
N PRO A 42 -62.28 25.82 3.59
CA PRO A 42 -61.45 26.19 2.46
C PRO A 42 -60.84 27.60 2.64
N GLN A 43 -59.49 27.65 2.74
CA GLN A 43 -58.73 28.87 3.01
C GLN A 43 -57.32 28.81 2.41
N PRO A 44 -56.53 29.91 2.43
CA PRO A 44 -55.13 29.83 2.01
C PRO A 44 -54.35 28.72 2.73
N MET A 45 -53.51 27.97 1.98
CA MET A 45 -52.83 26.79 2.50
C MET A 45 -52.02 27.08 3.78
N ALA A 46 -51.31 28.21 3.80
CA ALA A 46 -50.53 28.62 4.97
C ALA A 46 -51.40 28.74 6.22
N GLN A 47 -52.58 29.38 6.12
CA GLN A 47 -53.51 29.61 7.21
C GLN A 47 -54.15 28.27 7.67
N ALA A 48 -54.48 27.43 6.69
CA ALA A 48 -55.04 26.08 6.99
C ALA A 48 -54.06 25.19 7.74
N LEU A 49 -52.79 25.24 7.42
CA LEU A 49 -51.72 24.46 8.10
C LEU A 49 -51.48 24.98 9.54
N VAL A 50 -51.54 26.28 9.76
CA VAL A 50 -51.46 26.87 11.10
C VAL A 50 -52.68 26.47 11.94
N THR A 51 -53.87 26.57 11.37
CA THR A 51 -55.11 26.15 12.05
C THR A 51 -55.09 24.63 12.41
N LEU A 52 -54.56 23.80 11.50
CA LEU A 52 -54.41 22.37 11.75
C LEU A 52 -53.46 22.10 12.92
N GLY A 53 -52.32 22.81 12.94
CA GLY A 53 -51.34 22.73 14.02
C GLY A 53 -51.98 23.09 15.39
N GLN A 54 -52.78 24.15 15.43
CA GLN A 54 -53.51 24.56 16.65
C GLN A 54 -54.56 23.54 17.08
N GLN A 55 -55.36 22.99 16.16
CA GLN A 55 -56.40 21.99 16.47
C GLN A 55 -55.83 20.62 16.89
N THR A 56 -54.67 20.25 16.36
CA THR A 56 -54.03 18.93 16.64
C THR A 56 -52.95 19.01 17.71
N GLY A 57 -52.59 20.21 18.16
CA GLY A 57 -51.48 20.41 19.12
C GLY A 57 -50.09 19.97 18.58
N ARG A 58 -49.91 19.95 17.26
CA ARG A 58 -48.66 19.48 16.61
C ARG A 58 -47.97 20.57 15.85
N ASN A 59 -46.65 20.55 15.88
CA ASN A 59 -45.84 21.49 15.09
C ASN A 59 -45.89 21.11 13.61
N ILE A 60 -46.38 22.06 12.77
CA ILE A 60 -46.38 21.90 11.32
C ILE A 60 -45.46 22.98 10.77
N ILE A 61 -44.33 22.54 10.19
CA ILE A 61 -43.28 23.43 9.65
C ILE A 61 -43.38 23.49 8.12
N PHE A 62 -43.43 24.69 7.56
CA PHE A 62 -43.41 24.90 6.13
C PHE A 62 -42.73 26.24 5.81
N THR A 63 -42.19 26.38 4.60
CA THR A 63 -41.67 27.66 4.12
C THR A 63 -42.78 28.43 3.39
N SER A 64 -42.83 29.75 3.55
CA SER A 64 -43.86 30.60 2.94
C SER A 64 -43.91 30.40 1.43
N ASP A 65 -42.76 30.25 0.77
CA ASP A 65 -42.66 30.03 -0.68
C ASP A 65 -43.19 28.65 -1.14
N ALA A 66 -43.18 27.65 -0.28
CA ALA A 66 -43.71 26.33 -0.64
C ALA A 66 -45.26 26.34 -0.76
N VAL A 67 -45.91 27.12 0.09
CA VAL A 67 -47.39 27.17 0.19
C VAL A 67 -48.01 28.44 -0.46
N ALA A 68 -47.18 29.31 -1.03
CA ALA A 68 -47.63 30.55 -1.68
C ALA A 68 -48.64 30.23 -2.81
N ASN A 69 -49.72 30.97 -2.86
CA ASN A 69 -50.80 30.86 -3.86
C ASN A 69 -51.57 29.52 -3.88
N LEU A 70 -51.37 28.65 -2.87
CA LEU A 70 -52.14 27.41 -2.73
C LEU A 70 -53.36 27.61 -1.77
N ARG A 71 -54.46 26.96 -2.09
CA ARG A 71 -55.64 26.91 -1.23
C ARG A 71 -55.88 25.51 -0.72
N ALA A 72 -56.15 25.36 0.56
CA ALA A 72 -56.49 24.11 1.17
C ALA A 72 -57.99 23.77 0.93
N PRO A 73 -58.34 22.51 0.64
CA PRO A 73 -59.70 22.06 0.62
C PRO A 73 -60.26 21.99 2.06
N ALA A 74 -61.59 21.88 2.19
CA ALA A 74 -62.20 21.59 3.46
C ALA A 74 -61.72 20.25 4.02
N VAL A 75 -61.35 20.22 5.33
CA VAL A 75 -60.96 19.02 6.02
C VAL A 75 -61.74 18.91 7.31
N ASP A 76 -62.67 17.93 7.37
CA ASP A 76 -63.55 17.66 8.51
C ASP A 76 -63.43 16.21 8.99
N GLY A 77 -63.54 16.04 10.31
CA GLY A 77 -63.61 14.70 10.94
C GLY A 77 -62.67 14.51 12.12
N THR A 78 -62.84 13.40 12.83
CA THR A 78 -61.90 12.95 13.87
C THR A 78 -60.75 12.23 13.19
N LEU A 79 -59.63 12.95 12.96
CA LEU A 79 -58.51 12.48 12.13
C LEU A 79 -57.20 12.49 12.93
N SER A 80 -56.31 11.57 12.58
CA SER A 80 -54.93 11.73 13.02
C SER A 80 -54.26 12.92 12.33
N PRO A 81 -53.29 13.60 12.98
CA PRO A 81 -52.61 14.76 12.37
C PRO A 81 -52.02 14.50 10.97
N GLY A 82 -51.40 13.30 10.82
CA GLY A 82 -50.84 12.88 9.53
C GLY A 82 -51.90 12.61 8.45
N GLU A 83 -53.10 12.17 8.82
CA GLU A 83 -54.18 11.97 7.84
C GLU A 83 -54.85 13.29 7.47
N ALA A 84 -55.03 14.19 8.41
CA ALA A 84 -55.53 15.56 8.14
C ALA A 84 -54.59 16.33 7.20
N VAL A 85 -53.30 16.26 7.46
CA VAL A 85 -52.28 16.84 6.54
C VAL A 85 -52.35 16.22 5.14
N ARG A 86 -52.43 14.88 5.02
CA ARG A 86 -52.54 14.20 3.72
C ARG A 86 -53.77 14.62 2.92
N ARG A 87 -54.93 14.74 3.62
CA ARG A 87 -56.17 15.23 2.98
C ARG A 87 -56.01 16.68 2.50
N MET A 88 -55.42 17.55 3.34
CA MET A 88 -55.21 18.97 3.04
C MET A 88 -54.24 19.19 1.84
N LEU A 89 -53.22 18.38 1.74
CA LEU A 89 -52.20 18.51 0.69
C LEU A 89 -52.57 17.79 -0.63
N ARG A 90 -53.69 17.11 -0.70
CA ARG A 90 -54.13 16.40 -1.92
C ARG A 90 -54.26 17.35 -3.10
N GLY A 91 -53.54 17.09 -4.17
CA GLY A 91 -53.51 17.90 -5.40
C GLY A 91 -52.65 19.17 -5.34
N SER A 92 -52.04 19.52 -4.22
CA SER A 92 -51.21 20.73 -4.04
C SER A 92 -49.79 20.61 -4.57
N GLY A 93 -49.30 19.39 -4.91
CA GLY A 93 -47.89 19.14 -5.25
C GLY A 93 -46.93 19.19 -4.04
N LEU A 94 -47.49 19.32 -2.82
CA LEU A 94 -46.70 19.30 -1.58
C LEU A 94 -46.62 17.89 -0.99
N LYS A 95 -45.52 17.62 -0.28
CA LYS A 95 -45.31 16.38 0.50
C LYS A 95 -45.11 16.70 1.97
N ALA A 96 -45.63 15.81 2.82
CA ALA A 96 -45.47 15.86 4.27
C ALA A 96 -44.52 14.78 4.74
N GLU A 97 -43.56 15.14 5.55
CA GLU A 97 -42.59 14.25 6.21
C GLU A 97 -42.79 14.34 7.73
N ALA A 98 -42.98 13.20 8.39
CA ALA A 98 -43.14 13.15 9.84
C ALA A 98 -41.80 13.36 10.55
N MET A 99 -41.80 14.13 11.63
CA MET A 99 -40.64 14.34 12.49
C MET A 99 -40.66 13.38 13.69
N PRO A 100 -39.54 13.06 14.31
CA PRO A 100 -39.42 12.16 15.44
C PRO A 100 -40.24 12.64 16.68
N ASP A 101 -40.43 13.94 16.83
CA ASP A 101 -41.25 14.58 17.90
C ASP A 101 -42.74 14.57 17.61
N GLY A 102 -43.15 13.94 16.52
CA GLY A 102 -44.55 13.88 16.05
C GLY A 102 -45.03 15.12 15.30
N GLY A 103 -44.17 16.07 15.01
CA GLY A 103 -44.44 17.20 14.11
C GLY A 103 -44.42 16.78 12.62
N VAL A 104 -44.71 17.71 11.71
CA VAL A 104 -44.75 17.47 10.27
C VAL A 104 -44.05 18.58 9.53
N ILE A 105 -43.11 18.26 8.63
CA ILE A 105 -42.50 19.21 7.69
C ILE A 105 -43.17 19.10 6.32
N ILE A 106 -43.53 20.22 5.73
CA ILE A 106 -44.16 20.31 4.41
C ILE A 106 -43.17 20.91 3.41
N ARG A 107 -42.95 20.22 2.31
CA ARG A 107 -42.05 20.66 1.23
C ARG A 107 -42.73 20.55 -0.13
N LYS A 108 -42.28 21.32 -1.12
CA LYS A 108 -42.68 21.10 -2.52
C LYS A 108 -42.27 19.70 -2.94
N GLY A 109 -43.27 18.89 -3.34
CA GLY A 109 -42.98 17.63 -4.02
C GLY A 109 -42.33 17.91 -5.36
N THR A 110 -41.20 17.30 -5.64
CA THR A 110 -40.74 17.24 -7.02
C THR A 110 -41.80 16.54 -7.84
N SER A 111 -42.22 17.16 -9.00
CA SER A 111 -43.21 16.59 -9.93
C SER A 111 -42.98 15.08 -10.11
N PRO A 112 -44.03 14.24 -10.17
CA PRO A 112 -43.83 12.83 -10.46
C PRO A 112 -43.13 12.74 -11.82
N ARG A 113 -41.89 12.35 -11.82
CA ARG A 113 -41.26 11.78 -13.01
C ARG A 113 -42.22 10.71 -13.51
N PRO A 114 -42.51 10.61 -14.83
CA PRO A 114 -43.27 9.50 -15.38
C PRO A 114 -42.71 8.23 -14.78
N LYS A 115 -43.60 7.28 -14.34
CA LYS A 115 -43.15 5.95 -13.87
C LYS A 115 -42.05 5.47 -14.78
N PRO A 116 -40.88 5.16 -14.26
CA PRO A 116 -39.88 4.52 -15.09
C PRO A 116 -40.54 3.26 -15.62
N GLN A 117 -40.85 3.18 -16.92
CA GLN A 117 -40.76 1.91 -17.56
C GLN A 117 -39.53 1.24 -16.97
N ARG A 118 -39.67 -0.01 -16.53
CA ARG A 118 -38.53 -0.85 -16.17
C ARG A 118 -37.50 -0.67 -17.26
N LEU A 119 -36.73 0.37 -17.20
CA LEU A 119 -35.39 0.41 -17.73
C LEU A 119 -34.73 -0.73 -16.96
N ARG A 120 -34.54 -1.85 -17.66
CA ARG A 120 -33.49 -2.80 -17.31
C ARG A 120 -32.37 -1.95 -16.73
N GLU A 121 -32.04 -2.17 -15.47
CA GLU A 121 -30.76 -1.80 -14.92
C GLU A 121 -29.70 -2.57 -15.71
N THR A 122 -29.43 -2.15 -16.92
CA THR A 122 -28.09 -2.11 -17.42
C THR A 122 -27.47 -1.02 -16.54
N GLN A 123 -26.92 -1.43 -15.39
CA GLN A 123 -25.78 -0.76 -14.85
C GLN A 123 -24.76 -0.74 -16.01
N ALA A 124 -24.80 0.29 -16.85
CA ALA A 124 -23.60 0.80 -17.40
C ALA A 124 -22.75 1.10 -16.16
N HIS A 125 -21.82 0.23 -15.80
CA HIS A 125 -20.67 0.64 -15.05
C HIS A 125 -20.09 1.78 -15.90
N GLU A 126 -20.46 3.03 -15.59
CA GLU A 126 -19.57 4.12 -15.84
C GLU A 126 -18.32 3.72 -15.07
N ILE A 127 -17.36 3.18 -15.79
CA ILE A 127 -16.00 3.01 -15.29
C ILE A 127 -15.58 4.45 -15.04
N GLU A 128 -15.76 4.93 -13.81
CA GLU A 128 -15.09 6.11 -13.31
C GLU A 128 -13.61 5.74 -13.27
N GLN A 129 -12.99 5.96 -14.40
CA GLN A 129 -11.57 5.86 -14.59
C GLN A 129 -10.89 6.89 -13.68
N ILE A 130 -9.63 6.93 -13.65
CA ILE A 130 -8.77 7.81 -12.85
C ILE A 130 -9.41 9.19 -12.63
N VAL A 131 -9.73 9.52 -11.37
CA VAL A 131 -10.45 10.77 -11.01
C VAL A 131 -9.54 11.65 -10.16
N ALA A 132 -9.34 12.90 -10.60
CA ALA A 132 -8.80 13.94 -9.74
C ALA A 132 -9.89 14.39 -8.74
N THR A 133 -9.63 14.28 -7.44
CA THR A 133 -10.61 14.57 -6.39
C THR A 133 -10.75 16.09 -6.17
N GLY A 134 -11.87 16.65 -6.60
CA GLY A 134 -12.13 18.09 -6.77
C GLY A 134 -12.49 18.91 -5.54
N HIS A 135 -12.07 18.62 -4.32
CA HIS A 135 -12.38 19.46 -3.15
C HIS A 135 -11.21 19.59 -2.15
N ARG A 136 -9.99 19.31 -2.58
CA ARG A 136 -8.81 19.37 -1.72
C ARG A 136 -7.84 20.43 -2.21
N THR A 137 -7.16 21.07 -1.25
CA THR A 137 -6.14 22.10 -1.49
C THR A 137 -4.83 21.57 -2.04
N ARG A 138 -4.74 20.26 -2.30
CA ARG A 138 -3.59 19.54 -2.86
C ARG A 138 -4.02 18.59 -3.96
N SER A 139 -3.05 18.06 -4.70
CA SER A 139 -3.31 17.03 -5.71
C SER A 139 -3.67 15.70 -5.04
N VAL A 140 -4.82 15.15 -5.41
CA VAL A 140 -5.24 13.80 -5.03
C VAL A 140 -5.83 13.11 -6.24
N MET A 141 -5.25 12.00 -6.63
CA MET A 141 -5.72 11.18 -7.74
C MET A 141 -6.00 9.76 -7.27
N SER A 142 -7.00 9.11 -7.84
CA SER A 142 -7.37 7.76 -7.44
C SER A 142 -7.69 6.87 -8.64
N VAL A 143 -7.40 5.58 -8.47
CA VAL A 143 -7.76 4.51 -9.38
C VAL A 143 -8.76 3.61 -8.69
N SER A 144 -9.90 3.33 -9.34
CA SER A 144 -10.92 2.46 -8.77
C SER A 144 -10.47 1.00 -8.75
N GLY A 145 -10.99 0.21 -7.80
CA GLY A 145 -10.71 -1.21 -7.75
C GLY A 145 -11.24 -1.99 -8.96
N ASP A 146 -12.26 -1.47 -9.65
CA ASP A 146 -12.78 -2.10 -10.88
C ASP A 146 -11.83 -1.86 -12.06
N GLU A 147 -11.22 -0.67 -12.15
CA GLU A 147 -10.17 -0.38 -13.12
C GLU A 147 -8.94 -1.27 -12.89
N MET A 148 -8.52 -1.43 -11.62
CA MET A 148 -7.43 -2.36 -11.27
C MET A 148 -7.69 -3.77 -11.80
N GLN A 149 -8.91 -4.30 -11.62
CA GLN A 149 -9.27 -5.65 -12.08
C GLN A 149 -9.47 -5.73 -13.60
N THR A 150 -9.67 -4.60 -14.29
CA THR A 150 -9.71 -4.53 -15.75
C THR A 150 -8.29 -4.62 -16.32
N LEU A 151 -7.34 -3.93 -15.73
CA LEU A 151 -5.93 -3.97 -16.13
C LEU A 151 -5.35 -5.38 -16.00
N MET A 152 -5.46 -5.98 -14.81
CA MET A 152 -4.98 -7.33 -14.52
C MET A 152 -5.65 -7.87 -13.26
N PRO A 153 -6.47 -8.93 -13.33
CA PRO A 153 -7.03 -9.55 -12.14
C PRO A 153 -5.96 -10.02 -11.16
N GLY A 154 -6.08 -9.61 -9.89
CA GLY A 154 -5.14 -9.98 -8.84
C GLY A 154 -3.85 -9.19 -8.81
N GLN A 155 -3.73 -8.10 -9.57
CA GLN A 155 -2.55 -7.23 -9.52
C GLN A 155 -2.39 -6.51 -8.18
N SER A 156 -1.16 -6.13 -7.88
CA SER A 156 -0.85 -5.24 -6.74
C SER A 156 -1.59 -3.92 -6.87
N PRO A 157 -2.20 -3.40 -5.79
CA PRO A 157 -2.81 -2.08 -5.82
C PRO A 157 -1.79 -0.96 -6.09
N MET A 158 -0.51 -1.19 -5.82
CA MET A 158 0.57 -0.25 -6.18
C MET A 158 0.82 -0.20 -7.69
N GLN A 159 0.67 -1.32 -8.41
CA GLN A 159 0.83 -1.33 -9.86
C GLN A 159 -0.24 -0.50 -10.57
N ALA A 160 -1.45 -0.44 -10.03
CA ALA A 160 -2.52 0.37 -10.59
C ALA A 160 -2.18 1.88 -10.58
N LEU A 161 -1.37 2.32 -9.60
CA LEU A 161 -0.90 3.70 -9.53
C LEU A 161 0.06 4.08 -10.68
N ASP A 162 0.63 3.10 -11.39
CA ASP A 162 1.49 3.39 -12.56
C ASP A 162 0.74 4.08 -13.70
N LEU A 163 -0.59 4.14 -13.65
CA LEU A 163 -1.39 4.96 -14.58
C LEU A 163 -1.41 6.46 -14.21
N LEU A 164 -1.04 6.82 -12.96
CA LEU A 164 -1.10 8.21 -12.52
C LEU A 164 0.14 8.99 -12.99
N PRO A 165 0.00 10.30 -13.26
CA PRO A 165 1.15 11.14 -13.55
C PRO A 165 2.09 11.19 -12.33
N GLY A 166 3.38 11.47 -12.56
CA GLY A 166 4.40 11.56 -11.51
C GLY A 166 4.77 10.25 -10.84
N VAL A 167 4.05 9.17 -11.10
CA VAL A 167 4.30 7.83 -10.53
C VAL A 167 5.11 6.99 -11.51
N THR A 168 6.09 6.27 -11.00
CA THR A 168 6.81 5.22 -11.73
C THR A 168 6.81 3.96 -10.91
N PHE A 169 6.05 2.96 -11.32
CA PHE A 169 6.07 1.63 -10.72
C PHE A 169 6.82 0.66 -11.63
N THR A 170 7.70 -0.13 -11.04
CA THR A 170 8.50 -1.12 -11.78
C THR A 170 8.49 -2.44 -11.04
N ASN A 171 8.38 -3.54 -11.79
CA ASN A 171 8.32 -4.89 -11.24
C ASN A 171 8.87 -5.92 -12.23
N VAL A 172 9.25 -7.10 -11.75
CA VAL A 172 9.71 -8.24 -12.56
C VAL A 172 8.58 -9.19 -12.96
N ASP A 173 7.44 -9.14 -12.29
CA ASP A 173 6.27 -9.97 -12.59
C ASP A 173 5.11 -9.12 -13.13
N PRO A 174 4.17 -9.71 -13.87
CA PRO A 174 3.09 -8.95 -14.51
C PRO A 174 2.03 -8.42 -13.54
N TRP A 175 1.97 -8.96 -12.31
CA TRP A 175 0.99 -8.52 -11.30
C TRP A 175 1.51 -7.43 -10.37
N GLY A 176 2.83 -7.20 -10.34
CA GLY A 176 3.44 -6.31 -9.37
C GLY A 176 3.44 -6.86 -7.93
N ASN A 177 3.37 -8.17 -7.76
CA ASN A 177 3.25 -8.81 -6.46
C ASN A 177 4.59 -9.29 -5.87
N ASN A 178 5.67 -9.27 -6.63
CA ASN A 178 7.00 -9.60 -6.12
C ASN A 178 7.61 -8.39 -5.39
N GLU A 179 7.53 -8.37 -4.08
CA GLU A 179 7.99 -7.25 -3.25
C GLU A 179 9.50 -7.04 -3.31
N GLN A 180 10.28 -8.12 -3.44
CA GLN A 180 11.75 -8.02 -3.48
C GLN A 180 12.24 -7.24 -4.70
N ASN A 181 11.48 -7.27 -5.79
CA ASN A 181 11.90 -6.77 -7.08
C ASN A 181 10.94 -5.71 -7.63
N SER A 182 10.07 -5.17 -6.77
CA SER A 182 9.23 -4.02 -7.07
C SER A 182 9.84 -2.73 -6.55
N SER A 183 9.51 -1.63 -7.21
CA SER A 183 9.91 -0.30 -6.79
C SER A 183 8.88 0.72 -7.25
N ILE A 184 8.53 1.67 -6.39
CA ILE A 184 7.68 2.81 -6.74
C ILE A 184 8.42 4.10 -6.43
N TYR A 185 8.30 5.06 -7.35
CA TYR A 185 8.76 6.42 -7.19
C TYR A 185 7.60 7.37 -7.44
N VAL A 186 7.49 8.39 -6.63
CA VAL A 186 6.52 9.49 -6.78
C VAL A 186 7.30 10.79 -6.71
N HIS A 187 7.29 11.61 -7.75
CA HIS A 187 7.97 12.91 -7.82
C HIS A 187 9.46 12.85 -7.42
N GLY A 188 10.11 11.72 -7.70
CA GLY A 188 11.53 11.51 -7.34
C GLY A 188 11.79 10.90 -5.97
N PHE A 189 10.77 10.74 -5.13
CA PHE A 189 10.86 10.01 -3.87
C PHE A 189 10.67 8.51 -4.08
N ASN A 190 11.49 7.72 -3.42
CA ASN A 190 11.40 6.27 -3.48
C ASN A 190 10.34 5.72 -2.50
N GLN A 191 10.04 4.45 -2.62
CA GLN A 191 9.01 3.76 -1.83
C GLN A 191 9.16 3.90 -0.31
N ASN A 192 10.37 4.06 0.24
CA ASN A 192 10.58 4.20 1.69
C ASN A 192 10.30 5.62 2.19
N GLN A 193 10.16 6.58 1.28
CA GLN A 193 9.89 7.99 1.53
C GLN A 193 8.42 8.35 1.27
N LEU A 194 7.55 7.34 1.13
CA LEU A 194 6.11 7.47 0.92
C LEU A 194 5.35 6.92 2.11
N GLY A 195 4.22 7.55 2.44
CA GLY A 195 3.30 7.06 3.46
C GLY A 195 2.29 6.07 2.87
N TYR A 196 1.96 5.02 3.63
CA TYR A 196 0.99 4.01 3.22
C TYR A 196 -0.05 3.78 4.29
N THR A 197 -1.32 3.87 3.92
CA THR A 197 -2.44 3.55 4.81
C THR A 197 -3.47 2.65 4.11
N MET A 198 -4.16 1.82 4.87
CA MET A 198 -5.31 1.05 4.41
C MET A 198 -6.50 1.25 5.35
N ASP A 199 -7.60 1.79 4.83
CA ASP A 199 -8.78 2.18 5.62
C ASP A 199 -8.44 3.09 6.83
N GLY A 200 -7.30 3.82 6.76
CA GLY A 200 -6.74 4.66 7.83
C GLY A 200 -5.71 3.96 8.73
N VAL A 201 -5.54 2.64 8.64
CA VAL A 201 -4.48 1.90 9.35
C VAL A 201 -3.13 2.20 8.71
N PRO A 202 -2.11 2.65 9.45
CA PRO A 202 -0.77 2.84 8.91
C PRO A 202 -0.15 1.48 8.55
N LEU A 203 0.36 1.36 7.32
CA LEU A 203 0.99 0.13 6.87
C LEU A 203 2.51 0.12 7.11
N GLY A 204 3.10 1.25 7.46
CA GLY A 204 4.55 1.41 7.57
C GLY A 204 5.21 1.61 6.20
N ALA A 205 6.51 1.35 6.08
CA ALA A 205 7.22 1.48 4.82
C ALA A 205 6.85 0.31 3.87
N GLY A 206 6.61 0.57 2.59
CA GLY A 206 6.02 -0.41 1.67
C GLY A 206 7.00 -1.35 0.95
N ALA A 207 8.28 -1.39 1.37
CA ALA A 207 9.31 -2.15 0.67
C ALA A 207 9.50 -3.56 1.21
N TYR A 208 10.02 -4.44 0.37
CA TYR A 208 10.52 -5.73 0.82
C TYR A 208 11.66 -5.56 1.83
N GLY A 209 11.71 -6.44 2.80
CA GLY A 209 12.60 -6.26 3.94
C GLY A 209 12.15 -5.10 4.82
N ASN A 210 10.93 -4.68 4.64
CA ASN A 210 10.27 -3.73 5.49
C ASN A 210 9.98 -4.37 6.84
N TYR A 211 10.93 -4.20 7.67
CA TYR A 211 10.91 -4.70 9.04
C TYR A 211 10.04 -3.82 9.96
N ASN A 212 9.37 -2.81 9.40
CA ASN A 212 8.60 -1.82 10.14
C ASN A 212 7.13 -1.79 9.74
N GLY A 213 6.67 -2.71 8.89
CA GLY A 213 5.27 -2.64 8.46
C GLY A 213 4.82 -3.73 7.49
N LEU A 214 3.68 -3.49 6.89
CA LEU A 214 2.94 -4.39 6.03
C LEU A 214 2.84 -3.82 4.63
N SER A 215 3.22 -4.58 3.62
CA SER A 215 3.04 -4.14 2.24
C SER A 215 1.57 -4.20 1.79
N PRO A 216 1.13 -3.29 0.92
CA PRO A 216 -0.26 -3.20 0.48
C PRO A 216 -0.82 -4.49 -0.12
N GLN A 217 -0.01 -5.22 -0.91
CA GLN A 217 -0.44 -6.48 -1.53
C GLN A 217 -0.57 -7.65 -0.54
N ARG A 218 -0.18 -7.43 0.72
CA ARG A 218 -0.34 -8.39 1.81
C ARG A 218 -1.41 -7.97 2.82
N ALA A 219 -1.83 -6.70 2.81
CA ALA A 219 -2.82 -6.15 3.72
C ALA A 219 -4.26 -6.46 3.31
N ALA A 220 -4.51 -6.72 2.02
CA ALA A 220 -5.83 -7.08 1.50
C ALA A 220 -5.73 -7.90 0.22
N ILE A 221 -6.75 -8.71 -0.06
CA ILE A 221 -6.93 -9.34 -1.36
C ILE A 221 -7.19 -8.25 -2.40
N SER A 222 -6.47 -8.29 -3.52
CA SER A 222 -6.54 -7.27 -4.58
C SER A 222 -7.97 -7.00 -5.08
N GLU A 223 -8.79 -8.04 -5.21
CA GLU A 223 -10.19 -7.95 -5.67
C GLU A 223 -11.11 -7.25 -4.66
N ASP A 224 -10.68 -7.17 -3.39
CA ASP A 224 -11.40 -6.48 -2.31
C ASP A 224 -10.95 -5.03 -2.09
N ILE A 225 -9.98 -4.56 -2.84
CA ILE A 225 -9.63 -3.14 -2.90
C ILE A 225 -10.73 -2.38 -3.66
N GLY A 226 -11.28 -1.37 -3.02
CA GLY A 226 -12.30 -0.49 -3.61
C GLY A 226 -11.69 0.66 -4.40
N SER A 227 -10.60 1.24 -3.88
CA SER A 227 -9.82 2.29 -4.56
C SER A 227 -8.40 2.37 -4.01
N THR A 228 -7.51 2.87 -4.84
CA THR A 228 -6.16 3.28 -4.46
C THR A 228 -5.99 4.75 -4.80
N SER A 229 -5.63 5.58 -3.83
CA SER A 229 -5.47 7.02 -3.99
C SER A 229 -4.03 7.43 -3.69
N LEU A 230 -3.52 8.34 -4.49
CA LEU A 230 -2.26 9.04 -4.25
C LEU A 230 -2.56 10.51 -3.93
N SER A 231 -2.12 10.96 -2.77
CA SER A 231 -2.01 12.38 -2.45
C SER A 231 -0.57 12.79 -2.65
N SER A 232 -0.32 13.63 -3.64
CA SER A 232 1.02 14.13 -3.95
C SER A 232 1.56 15.03 -2.83
N GLY A 233 2.83 15.39 -2.95
CA GLY A 233 3.52 16.22 -1.97
C GLY A 233 3.60 15.55 -0.62
N ALA A 234 3.27 16.28 0.43
CA ALA A 234 3.42 15.78 1.78
C ALA A 234 2.18 15.03 2.33
N GLY A 235 1.16 14.82 1.53
CA GLY A 235 -0.08 14.13 1.93
C GLY A 235 -0.96 14.94 2.89
N ALA A 236 -1.93 14.29 3.54
CA ALA A 236 -2.79 14.92 4.52
C ALA A 236 -2.11 14.99 5.90
N LEU A 237 -2.31 16.09 6.65
CA LEU A 237 -1.76 16.24 8.00
C LEU A 237 -2.18 15.11 8.95
N GLY A 238 -3.44 14.69 8.88
CA GLY A 238 -3.98 13.61 9.71
C GLY A 238 -3.56 12.19 9.28
N THR A 239 -2.73 12.04 8.23
CA THR A 239 -2.26 10.72 7.84
C THR A 239 -1.30 10.12 8.86
N ALA A 240 -1.61 8.92 9.36
CA ALA A 240 -0.75 8.17 10.25
C ALA A 240 0.43 7.56 9.46
N SER A 241 1.49 8.35 9.29
CA SER A 241 2.73 7.94 8.62
C SER A 241 3.90 8.77 9.12
N THR A 242 5.07 8.14 9.21
CA THR A 242 6.37 8.75 9.57
C THR A 242 7.33 8.83 8.40
N SER A 243 6.88 8.56 7.16
CA SER A 243 7.72 8.48 5.96
C SER A 243 7.07 9.12 4.72
N ASN A 244 6.22 10.12 4.88
CA ASN A 244 5.44 10.71 3.81
C ASN A 244 6.08 11.96 3.16
N LEU A 245 7.38 11.92 2.87
CA LEU A 245 8.10 13.04 2.22
C LEU A 245 7.59 13.31 0.80
N GLY A 246 7.34 12.25 0.02
CA GLY A 246 6.95 12.33 -1.40
C GLY A 246 5.46 12.15 -1.65
N GLY A 247 4.67 11.91 -0.63
CA GLY A 247 3.23 11.69 -0.75
C GLY A 247 2.71 10.54 0.10
N THR A 248 1.39 10.40 0.06
CA THR A 248 0.68 9.33 0.77
C THR A 248 -0.14 8.52 -0.20
N ILE A 249 -0.02 7.21 -0.10
CA ILE A 249 -0.81 6.23 -0.83
C ILE A 249 -1.82 5.63 0.14
N GLU A 250 -3.10 5.77 -0.19
CA GLU A 250 -4.21 5.28 0.61
C GLU A 250 -4.96 4.20 -0.15
N PHE A 251 -5.13 3.05 0.48
CA PHE A 251 -5.92 1.93 -0.01
C PHE A 251 -7.23 1.87 0.76
N THR A 252 -8.34 1.78 0.05
CA THR A 252 -9.65 1.61 0.67
C THR A 252 -10.20 0.24 0.28
N THR A 253 -10.56 -0.58 1.26
CA THR A 253 -11.17 -1.87 1.00
C THR A 253 -12.67 -1.72 0.73
N ARG A 254 -13.23 -2.62 -0.10
CA ARG A 254 -14.66 -2.65 -0.39
C ARG A 254 -15.48 -2.93 0.87
N ASP A 255 -16.58 -2.23 1.04
CA ASP A 255 -17.57 -2.58 2.06
C ASP A 255 -18.32 -3.86 1.68
N PRO A 256 -18.94 -4.57 2.66
CA PRO A 256 -19.88 -5.64 2.39
C PRO A 256 -21.06 -5.16 1.55
N LYS A 257 -21.51 -5.99 0.60
CA LYS A 257 -22.68 -5.67 -0.22
C LYS A 257 -23.95 -5.66 0.61
N GLN A 258 -24.92 -4.81 0.21
CA GLN A 258 -26.23 -4.74 0.87
C GLN A 258 -27.14 -5.92 0.52
N LYS A 259 -26.88 -6.65 -0.56
CA LYS A 259 -27.57 -7.88 -0.97
C LYS A 259 -26.65 -9.07 -0.75
N ALA A 260 -27.17 -10.15 -0.23
CA ALA A 260 -26.47 -11.43 -0.11
C ALA A 260 -26.05 -11.92 -1.49
N GLY A 261 -24.87 -12.52 -1.57
CA GLY A 261 -24.36 -13.03 -2.84
C GLY A 261 -22.96 -13.61 -2.72
N ALA A 262 -22.53 -14.24 -3.79
CA ALA A 262 -21.19 -14.81 -3.89
C ALA A 262 -20.54 -14.39 -5.21
N LYS A 263 -19.20 -14.35 -5.23
CA LYS A 263 -18.39 -14.12 -6.43
C LYS A 263 -17.22 -15.09 -6.44
N ILE A 264 -16.99 -15.71 -7.60
CA ILE A 264 -15.84 -16.58 -7.83
C ILE A 264 -15.15 -16.13 -9.10
N ASN A 265 -13.83 -15.94 -9.04
CA ASN A 265 -12.98 -15.66 -10.20
C ASN A 265 -11.95 -16.76 -10.32
N GLN A 266 -11.73 -17.26 -11.55
CA GLN A 266 -10.66 -18.17 -11.88
C GLN A 266 -9.84 -17.62 -13.04
N THR A 267 -8.54 -17.41 -12.80
CA THR A 267 -7.59 -16.92 -13.80
C THR A 267 -6.58 -18.00 -14.14
N PHE A 268 -6.32 -18.15 -15.44
CA PHE A 268 -5.26 -18.98 -16.01
C PHE A 268 -4.37 -18.10 -16.88
N GLY A 269 -3.09 -18.42 -16.97
CA GLY A 269 -2.21 -17.61 -17.80
C GLY A 269 -0.83 -18.19 -18.06
N SER A 270 -0.01 -17.38 -18.73
CA SER A 270 1.38 -17.68 -19.04
C SER A 270 2.15 -18.13 -17.79
N TYR A 271 3.15 -18.97 -18.00
CA TYR A 271 3.99 -19.52 -16.92
C TYR A 271 3.21 -20.27 -15.85
N SER A 272 2.25 -21.08 -16.28
CA SER A 272 1.41 -21.92 -15.41
C SER A 272 0.72 -21.12 -14.30
N THR A 273 0.31 -19.91 -14.60
CA THR A 273 -0.44 -19.08 -13.66
C THR A 273 -1.81 -19.69 -13.40
N PHE A 274 -2.11 -19.80 -12.11
CA PHE A 274 -3.39 -20.21 -11.58
C PHE A 274 -3.77 -19.33 -10.40
N ARG A 275 -4.88 -18.57 -10.51
CA ARG A 275 -5.39 -17.74 -9.44
C ARG A 275 -6.88 -17.96 -9.24
N THR A 276 -7.25 -18.28 -8.01
CA THR A 276 -8.64 -18.40 -7.58
C THR A 276 -8.95 -17.28 -6.58
N PHE A 277 -10.06 -16.62 -6.74
CA PHE A 277 -10.65 -15.71 -5.78
C PHE A 277 -12.09 -16.13 -5.53
N ALA A 278 -12.52 -16.12 -4.26
CA ALA A 278 -13.90 -16.36 -3.86
C ALA A 278 -14.30 -15.38 -2.76
N ARG A 279 -15.50 -14.83 -2.84
CA ARG A 279 -16.06 -13.92 -1.83
C ARG A 279 -17.53 -14.21 -1.62
N ILE A 280 -17.95 -14.19 -0.36
CA ILE A 280 -19.35 -14.30 0.06
C ILE A 280 -19.72 -13.06 0.86
N ASP A 281 -20.79 -12.41 0.46
CA ASP A 281 -21.41 -11.27 1.16
C ASP A 281 -22.71 -11.71 1.82
N THR A 282 -22.93 -11.35 3.08
CA THR A 282 -24.14 -11.70 3.83
C THR A 282 -25.38 -10.92 3.36
N GLY A 283 -25.17 -9.79 2.70
CA GLY A 283 -26.18 -8.76 2.61
C GLY A 283 -26.43 -8.07 3.95
N ASN A 284 -27.42 -7.19 3.99
CA ASN A 284 -27.88 -6.61 5.25
C ASN A 284 -28.74 -7.65 6.00
N PHE A 285 -28.27 -8.12 7.15
CA PHE A 285 -28.94 -9.12 7.98
C PHE A 285 -29.64 -8.53 9.23
N GLY A 286 -30.06 -7.27 9.14
CA GLY A 286 -30.85 -6.56 10.16
C GLY A 286 -30.03 -5.49 10.89
N ASN A 287 -30.71 -4.44 11.34
CA ASN A 287 -30.16 -3.33 12.14
C ASN A 287 -28.88 -2.70 11.55
N GLY A 288 -28.75 -2.63 10.22
CA GLY A 288 -27.60 -2.05 9.55
C GLY A 288 -26.33 -2.90 9.56
N ASN A 289 -26.44 -4.19 9.87
CA ASN A 289 -25.29 -5.11 9.89
C ASN A 289 -25.06 -5.76 8.51
N SER A 290 -23.83 -5.79 8.07
CA SER A 290 -23.39 -6.51 6.86
C SER A 290 -21.97 -7.01 7.03
N ALA A 291 -21.63 -8.13 6.38
CA ALA A 291 -20.30 -8.70 6.44
C ALA A 291 -19.93 -9.37 5.12
N TYR A 292 -18.64 -9.55 4.89
CA TYR A 292 -18.13 -10.46 3.87
C TYR A 292 -16.96 -11.27 4.40
N MET A 293 -16.69 -12.37 3.71
CA MET A 293 -15.48 -13.16 3.81
C MET A 293 -14.97 -13.50 2.41
N ALA A 294 -13.67 -13.38 2.21
CA ALA A 294 -13.03 -13.65 0.93
C ALA A 294 -11.78 -14.51 1.10
N PHE A 295 -11.48 -15.24 0.04
CA PHE A 295 -10.33 -16.12 -0.08
C PHE A 295 -9.66 -15.90 -1.42
N ALA A 296 -8.33 -15.87 -1.45
CA ALA A 296 -7.55 -15.90 -2.67
C ALA A 296 -6.40 -16.90 -2.57
N ARG A 297 -6.14 -17.59 -3.67
CA ARG A 297 -4.94 -18.41 -3.88
C ARG A 297 -4.30 -18.02 -5.21
N GLN A 298 -3.01 -17.82 -5.20
CA GLN A 298 -2.22 -17.66 -6.43
C GLN A 298 -1.10 -18.69 -6.47
N ASP A 299 -0.82 -19.21 -7.66
CA ASP A 299 0.28 -20.08 -7.94
C ASP A 299 0.76 -19.80 -9.37
N ALA A 300 2.02 -19.37 -9.52
CA ALA A 300 2.61 -19.03 -10.81
C ALA A 300 4.09 -19.41 -10.82
N ARG A 301 4.65 -19.64 -12.01
CA ARG A 301 6.08 -19.82 -12.20
C ARG A 301 6.71 -18.50 -12.62
N PRO A 302 7.87 -18.13 -12.05
CA PRO A 302 8.61 -16.99 -12.53
C PRO A 302 9.06 -17.21 -13.97
N TRP A 303 8.90 -16.20 -14.81
CA TRP A 303 9.24 -16.30 -16.23
C TRP A 303 10.76 -16.45 -16.48
N ASN A 304 11.56 -15.97 -15.55
CA ASN A 304 13.02 -15.88 -15.67
C ASN A 304 13.81 -16.96 -14.91
N LEU A 305 13.12 -17.83 -14.17
CA LEU A 305 13.74 -18.88 -13.33
C LEU A 305 13.41 -20.31 -13.79
N GLY A 306 12.86 -20.48 -14.98
CA GLY A 306 12.51 -21.79 -15.52
C GLY A 306 11.45 -22.50 -14.69
N ASN A 307 11.73 -23.75 -14.29
CA ASN A 307 10.85 -24.54 -13.41
C ASN A 307 11.18 -24.40 -11.92
N ALA A 308 12.10 -23.50 -11.59
CA ALA A 308 12.42 -23.17 -10.21
C ALA A 308 11.19 -22.63 -9.46
N ASN A 309 11.38 -22.21 -8.27
CA ASN A 309 10.41 -21.74 -7.27
C ASN A 309 9.10 -21.18 -7.84
N ARG A 310 8.02 -21.35 -7.10
CA ARG A 310 6.71 -20.80 -7.42
C ARG A 310 6.50 -19.49 -6.67
N GLN A 311 5.68 -18.62 -7.28
CA GLN A 311 5.24 -17.36 -6.70
C GLN A 311 3.77 -17.45 -6.35
N GLY A 312 3.41 -17.09 -5.12
CA GLY A 312 2.02 -17.03 -4.71
C GLY A 312 1.82 -17.47 -3.27
N GLY A 313 0.68 -18.07 -2.99
CA GLY A 313 0.24 -18.49 -1.66
C GLY A 313 -1.23 -18.26 -1.45
N TYR A 314 -1.61 -18.06 -0.19
CA TYR A 314 -2.98 -17.98 0.27
C TYR A 314 -3.23 -16.66 0.99
N GLN A 315 -4.46 -16.17 0.88
CA GLN A 315 -4.92 -15.00 1.64
C GLN A 315 -6.41 -15.16 1.97
N VAL A 316 -6.79 -14.78 3.18
CA VAL A 316 -8.17 -14.75 3.66
C VAL A 316 -8.39 -13.41 4.32
N ASN A 317 -9.44 -12.70 3.94
CA ASN A 317 -9.84 -11.50 4.64
C ASN A 317 -11.35 -11.46 4.88
N GLY A 318 -11.77 -10.60 5.81
CA GLY A 318 -13.15 -10.37 6.09
C GLY A 318 -13.39 -9.00 6.72
N LYS A 319 -14.57 -8.45 6.45
CA LYS A 319 -15.00 -7.14 6.96
C LYS A 319 -16.43 -7.23 7.46
N PHE A 320 -16.65 -6.69 8.64
CA PHE A 320 -17.97 -6.48 9.23
C PHE A 320 -18.22 -4.98 9.34
N VAL A 321 -19.42 -4.54 9.00
CA VAL A 321 -19.86 -3.15 9.12
C VAL A 321 -21.24 -3.10 9.78
N HIS A 322 -21.32 -2.35 10.87
CA HIS A 322 -22.55 -1.91 11.48
C HIS A 322 -22.78 -0.44 11.18
N LYS A 323 -23.90 -0.09 10.57
CA LYS A 323 -24.33 1.30 10.30
C LYS A 323 -25.56 1.61 11.14
N GLY A 324 -25.33 2.13 12.36
CA GLY A 324 -26.36 2.69 13.22
C GLY A 324 -26.71 4.13 12.83
N GLU A 325 -27.60 4.76 13.58
CA GLU A 325 -28.06 6.12 13.30
C GLU A 325 -26.94 7.16 13.47
N ASN A 326 -26.18 7.07 14.55
CA ASN A 326 -25.10 7.99 14.89
C ASN A 326 -23.72 7.30 15.00
N THR A 327 -23.66 5.97 14.89
CA THR A 327 -22.44 5.20 15.08
C THR A 327 -22.24 4.23 13.94
N THR A 328 -21.06 4.28 13.36
CA THR A 328 -20.60 3.25 12.42
C THR A 328 -19.47 2.48 13.08
N ILE A 329 -19.57 1.15 13.07
CA ILE A 329 -18.52 0.25 13.55
C ILE A 329 -18.05 -0.60 12.40
N THR A 330 -16.75 -0.64 12.18
CA THR A 330 -16.11 -1.48 11.15
C THR A 330 -15.06 -2.35 11.82
N ALA A 331 -15.16 -3.65 11.62
CA ALA A 331 -14.12 -4.61 12.00
C ALA A 331 -13.56 -5.30 10.75
N TYR A 332 -12.27 -5.51 10.71
CA TYR A 332 -11.56 -6.12 9.59
C TYR A 332 -10.52 -7.10 10.11
N PHE A 333 -10.29 -8.17 9.36
CA PHE A 333 -9.14 -9.05 9.51
C PHE A 333 -8.60 -9.48 8.16
N ASP A 334 -7.29 -9.70 8.11
CA ASP A 334 -6.58 -10.32 6.99
C ASP A 334 -5.54 -11.30 7.54
N TRP A 335 -5.45 -12.44 6.93
CA TRP A 335 -4.37 -13.41 7.09
C TRP A 335 -3.83 -13.80 5.73
N GLN A 336 -2.53 -13.81 5.60
CA GLN A 336 -1.89 -14.28 4.39
C GLN A 336 -0.64 -15.12 4.69
N ASN A 337 -0.34 -16.04 3.78
CA ASN A 337 0.93 -16.76 3.71
C ASN A 337 1.36 -16.84 2.24
N LYS A 338 2.37 -16.06 1.90
CA LYS A 338 2.85 -15.94 0.52
C LYS A 338 4.35 -16.10 0.44
N ALA A 339 4.79 -16.69 -0.66
CA ALA A 339 6.19 -16.81 -1.02
C ALA A 339 6.45 -16.21 -2.41
N GLU A 340 7.64 -15.67 -2.57
CA GLU A 340 8.10 -15.04 -3.79
C GLU A 340 9.51 -15.52 -4.11
N PRO A 341 9.79 -15.84 -5.39
CA PRO A 341 11.13 -16.27 -5.78
C PRO A 341 12.10 -15.09 -5.71
N ASN A 342 13.29 -15.35 -5.25
CA ASN A 342 14.36 -14.37 -5.27
C ASN A 342 15.03 -14.39 -6.64
N THR A 343 15.00 -13.24 -7.32
CA THR A 343 15.58 -13.07 -8.66
C THR A 343 16.90 -12.31 -8.57
N LYS A 344 17.90 -12.71 -9.35
CA LYS A 344 19.16 -11.99 -9.42
C LYS A 344 19.03 -10.70 -10.22
N GLY A 345 19.45 -9.59 -9.64
CA GLY A 345 19.77 -8.38 -10.39
C GLY A 345 20.92 -8.63 -11.39
N LEU A 346 20.80 -8.08 -12.57
CA LEU A 346 21.82 -8.12 -13.62
C LEU A 346 22.65 -6.85 -13.57
N THR A 347 23.94 -6.95 -13.83
CA THR A 347 24.84 -5.78 -13.93
C THR A 347 24.95 -5.36 -15.40
N ALA A 348 24.70 -4.09 -15.68
CA ALA A 348 24.85 -3.56 -17.04
C ALA A 348 26.32 -3.28 -17.38
N PRO A 349 26.76 -3.43 -18.64
CA PRO A 349 26.01 -3.95 -19.78
C PRO A 349 25.91 -5.48 -19.77
N THR A 350 24.73 -6.03 -20.03
CA THR A 350 24.50 -7.47 -20.14
C THR A 350 23.33 -7.77 -21.08
N ASP A 351 23.28 -8.98 -21.62
CA ASP A 351 22.07 -9.45 -22.28
C ASP A 351 20.96 -9.68 -21.24
N LEU A 352 19.91 -8.84 -21.30
CA LEU A 352 18.76 -8.86 -20.37
C LEU A 352 18.01 -10.19 -20.36
N TYR A 353 18.12 -10.97 -21.44
CA TYR A 353 17.38 -12.21 -21.63
C TYR A 353 18.29 -13.42 -21.80
N ALA A 354 19.59 -13.27 -21.55
CA ALA A 354 20.46 -14.42 -21.40
C ALA A 354 19.95 -15.23 -20.21
N ARG A 355 19.23 -16.30 -20.53
CA ARG A 355 18.80 -17.24 -19.51
C ARG A 355 20.05 -18.00 -19.05
N GLY A 356 20.39 -17.84 -17.77
CA GLY A 356 21.25 -18.82 -17.15
C GLY A 356 20.64 -20.21 -17.33
N ALA A 357 21.46 -21.22 -17.48
CA ALA A 357 20.98 -22.60 -17.45
C ALA A 357 20.38 -22.87 -16.07
N PHE A 358 19.17 -23.42 -16.04
CA PHE A 358 18.49 -23.81 -14.80
C PHE A 358 18.30 -25.31 -14.81
N TYR A 359 18.37 -25.95 -13.64
CA TYR A 359 18.03 -27.34 -13.51
C TYR A 359 16.53 -27.57 -13.78
N PRO A 360 16.13 -28.68 -14.42
CA PRO A 360 14.76 -28.93 -14.82
C PRO A 360 13.83 -29.10 -13.60
N ASP A 361 14.36 -29.65 -12.51
CA ASP A 361 13.62 -29.92 -11.28
C ASP A 361 14.55 -29.90 -10.06
N LEU A 362 13.96 -30.06 -8.87
CA LEU A 362 14.67 -30.05 -7.59
C LEU A 362 15.71 -31.17 -7.49
N ASN A 363 15.42 -32.38 -7.96
CA ASN A 363 16.35 -33.51 -7.87
C ASN A 363 17.60 -33.26 -8.70
N ALA A 364 17.43 -32.77 -9.93
CA ALA A 364 18.54 -32.39 -10.78
C ALA A 364 19.36 -31.23 -10.17
N ALA A 365 18.71 -30.25 -9.55
CA ALA A 365 19.39 -29.17 -8.82
C ALA A 365 20.19 -29.72 -7.64
N MET A 366 19.63 -30.61 -6.84
CA MET A 366 20.32 -31.26 -5.72
C MET A 366 21.51 -32.10 -6.18
N ALA A 367 21.36 -32.86 -7.27
CA ALA A 367 22.46 -33.67 -7.83
C ALA A 367 23.59 -32.78 -8.40
N GLY A 368 23.25 -31.65 -9.01
CA GLY A 368 24.22 -30.69 -9.56
C GLY A 368 24.88 -29.78 -8.53
N TYR A 369 24.40 -29.76 -7.32
CA TYR A 369 24.78 -28.83 -6.27
C TYR A 369 26.29 -28.79 -5.95
N PRO A 370 27.01 -29.89 -5.81
CA PRO A 370 28.43 -29.86 -5.55
C PRO A 370 29.29 -29.23 -6.68
N ALA A 371 28.83 -29.34 -7.91
CA ALA A 371 29.55 -28.79 -9.08
C ALA A 371 29.48 -27.24 -9.11
N GLU A 372 28.35 -26.67 -8.66
CA GLU A 372 28.20 -25.22 -8.59
C GLU A 372 28.85 -24.56 -7.36
N SER A 373 29.22 -25.35 -6.35
CA SER A 373 29.97 -24.86 -5.19
C SER A 373 31.40 -24.47 -5.52
N SER A 374 31.93 -24.97 -6.62
CA SER A 374 33.23 -24.54 -7.12
C SER A 374 33.16 -23.11 -7.63
N THR A 375 34.16 -22.30 -7.28
CA THR A 375 34.26 -20.87 -7.67
C THR A 375 34.38 -20.62 -9.18
N LYS A 376 34.27 -21.68 -9.99
CA LYS A 376 34.38 -21.65 -11.46
C LYS A 376 33.16 -22.24 -12.13
N ALA A 377 31.96 -21.74 -11.80
CA ALA A 377 30.83 -22.01 -12.64
C ALA A 377 31.04 -21.39 -14.02
N GLY A 378 31.22 -22.23 -15.02
CA GLY A 378 31.26 -21.75 -16.41
C GLY A 378 29.89 -21.18 -16.82
N PRO A 379 29.82 -20.38 -17.92
CA PRO A 379 28.58 -19.76 -18.39
C PRO A 379 27.46 -20.78 -18.72
N ALA A 380 27.79 -22.05 -18.83
CA ALA A 380 26.84 -23.15 -19.12
C ALA A 380 26.37 -23.90 -17.87
N THR A 381 26.86 -23.56 -16.69
CA THR A 381 26.48 -24.28 -15.46
C THR A 381 25.11 -23.80 -14.98
N PRO A 382 24.14 -24.72 -14.76
CA PRO A 382 22.84 -24.35 -14.24
C PRO A 382 22.94 -23.61 -12.91
N ASN A 383 22.14 -22.56 -12.71
CA ASN A 383 22.18 -21.75 -11.50
C ASN A 383 21.19 -22.26 -10.46
N ASN A 384 21.63 -23.11 -9.54
CA ASN A 384 20.77 -23.60 -8.47
C ASN A 384 20.66 -22.68 -7.25
N LYS A 385 21.48 -21.62 -7.18
CA LYS A 385 21.36 -20.61 -6.13
C LYS A 385 19.94 -20.03 -6.05
N TYR A 386 19.30 -19.78 -7.20
CA TYR A 386 17.92 -19.25 -7.25
C TYR A 386 16.87 -20.32 -7.06
N TYR A 387 17.21 -21.58 -7.21
CA TYR A 387 16.30 -22.69 -6.98
C TYR A 387 15.84 -22.77 -5.52
N PHE A 388 16.71 -22.39 -4.61
CA PHE A 388 16.50 -22.43 -3.15
C PHE A 388 16.37 -21.05 -2.52
N SER A 389 16.08 -20.02 -3.30
CA SER A 389 15.97 -18.64 -2.83
C SER A 389 14.56 -18.12 -2.94
N ALA A 390 14.02 -17.63 -1.85
CA ALA A 390 12.66 -17.09 -1.78
C ALA A 390 12.54 -16.03 -0.69
N ALA A 391 11.54 -15.17 -0.80
CA ALA A 391 10.98 -14.43 0.31
C ALA A 391 9.71 -15.15 0.77
N GLN A 392 9.63 -15.45 2.04
CA GLN A 392 8.50 -16.14 2.66
C GLN A 392 7.99 -15.30 3.80
N ARG A 393 6.67 -15.06 3.85
CA ARG A 393 6.10 -14.22 4.88
C ARG A 393 4.66 -14.59 5.17
N THR A 394 4.34 -14.62 6.47
CA THR A 394 2.98 -14.72 7.00
C THR A 394 2.65 -13.43 7.71
N ASP A 395 1.48 -12.86 7.44
CA ASP A 395 0.99 -11.66 8.11
C ASP A 395 -0.42 -11.88 8.67
N TYR A 396 -0.72 -11.14 9.74
CA TYR A 396 -2.04 -11.01 10.36
C TYR A 396 -2.30 -9.54 10.57
N LEU A 397 -3.38 -9.02 10.01
CA LEU A 397 -3.84 -7.66 10.24
C LEU A 397 -5.26 -7.68 10.78
N THR A 398 -5.52 -6.90 11.83
CA THR A 398 -6.88 -6.68 12.30
C THR A 398 -7.04 -5.23 12.75
N TYR A 399 -8.24 -4.68 12.55
CA TYR A 399 -8.59 -3.39 13.10
C TYR A 399 -10.07 -3.32 13.49
N LEU A 400 -10.34 -2.42 14.45
CA LEU A 400 -11.68 -1.99 14.85
C LEU A 400 -11.74 -0.46 14.70
N LYS A 401 -12.64 0.03 13.86
CA LYS A 401 -12.90 1.46 13.64
C LYS A 401 -14.30 1.80 14.15
N ILE A 402 -14.40 2.87 14.92
CA ILE A 402 -15.65 3.40 15.44
C ILE A 402 -15.71 4.87 15.06
N SER A 403 -16.72 5.24 14.29
CA SER A 403 -17.08 6.62 13.99
C SER A 403 -18.38 6.95 14.70
N HIS A 404 -18.35 7.94 15.59
CA HIS A 404 -19.52 8.37 16.35
C HIS A 404 -19.80 9.85 16.14
N ARG A 405 -21.03 10.16 15.77
CA ARG A 405 -21.53 11.52 15.61
C ARG A 405 -22.29 11.94 16.86
N PHE A 406 -21.66 12.77 17.70
CA PHE A 406 -22.29 13.33 18.91
C PHE A 406 -23.35 14.37 18.60
N SER A 407 -23.14 15.13 17.51
CA SER A 407 -24.07 16.16 17.04
C SER A 407 -23.88 16.34 15.53
N PRO A 408 -24.72 17.12 14.85
CA PRO A 408 -24.53 17.45 13.41
C PRO A 408 -23.16 18.08 13.14
N ASN A 409 -22.54 18.69 14.15
CA ASN A 409 -21.29 19.44 14.01
C ASN A 409 -20.08 18.72 14.61
N LEU A 410 -20.25 17.63 15.35
CA LEU A 410 -19.17 16.97 16.05
C LEU A 410 -19.17 15.46 15.78
N THR A 411 -18.09 14.99 15.14
CA THR A 411 -17.84 13.57 14.88
C THR A 411 -16.49 13.18 15.48
N TRP A 412 -16.42 11.98 16.00
CA TRP A 412 -15.21 11.39 16.59
C TRP A 412 -14.92 10.03 15.94
N ASP A 413 -13.77 9.93 15.29
CA ASP A 413 -13.29 8.73 14.64
C ASP A 413 -12.16 8.11 15.49
N ASN A 414 -12.27 6.81 15.77
CA ASN A 414 -11.27 6.05 16.49
C ASN A 414 -10.99 4.77 15.77
N GLN A 415 -9.73 4.37 15.72
CA GLN A 415 -9.33 3.11 15.12
C GLN A 415 -8.21 2.46 15.92
N LEU A 416 -8.49 1.28 16.44
CA LEU A 416 -7.52 0.41 17.07
C LEU A 416 -7.10 -0.65 16.05
N TYR A 417 -5.80 -0.94 15.94
CA TYR A 417 -5.29 -1.95 15.03
C TYR A 417 -4.16 -2.77 15.66
N PHE A 418 -3.97 -3.95 15.11
CA PHE A 418 -2.88 -4.85 15.42
C PHE A 418 -2.39 -5.52 14.15
N HIS A 419 -1.07 -5.58 13.99
CA HIS A 419 -0.38 -6.29 12.91
C HIS A 419 0.72 -7.17 13.50
N TYR A 420 0.80 -8.40 13.02
CA TYR A 420 1.89 -9.32 13.29
C TYR A 420 2.41 -9.87 11.98
N ASP A 421 3.71 -9.91 11.82
CA ASP A 421 4.33 -10.68 10.75
C ASP A 421 5.44 -11.61 11.25
N ASP A 422 5.72 -12.59 10.41
CA ASP A 422 6.82 -13.51 10.56
C ASP A 422 7.33 -13.88 9.16
N GLY A 423 8.54 -13.41 8.83
CA GLY A 423 9.08 -13.48 7.49
C GLY A 423 10.54 -13.94 7.43
N ALA A 424 10.94 -14.35 6.25
CA ALA A 424 12.32 -14.68 5.94
C ALA A 424 12.66 -14.44 4.47
N GLY A 425 13.76 -13.72 4.24
CA GLY A 425 14.48 -13.77 2.98
C GLY A 425 15.44 -14.94 3.00
N VAL A 426 15.24 -15.89 2.10
CA VAL A 426 16.00 -17.15 2.02
C VAL A 426 16.91 -17.11 0.80
N VAL A 427 18.20 -17.35 0.97
CA VAL A 427 19.18 -17.36 -0.11
C VAL A 427 20.12 -18.55 0.04
N ALA A 428 20.11 -19.45 -0.93
CA ALA A 428 21.13 -20.46 -1.02
C ALA A 428 22.47 -19.82 -1.42
N THR A 429 23.52 -20.14 -0.70
CA THR A 429 24.86 -19.64 -0.98
C THR A 429 25.87 -20.77 -0.84
N SER A 430 26.81 -20.85 -1.77
CA SER A 430 27.90 -21.81 -1.66
C SER A 430 28.82 -21.39 -0.51
N ILE A 431 28.88 -22.20 0.52
CA ILE A 431 29.87 -22.07 1.58
C ILE A 431 30.68 -23.35 1.62
N ARG A 432 31.99 -23.22 1.52
CA ARG A 432 32.88 -24.34 1.79
C ARG A 432 32.74 -24.71 3.26
N THR A 433 32.71 -25.97 3.58
CA THR A 433 32.59 -26.49 4.94
C THR A 433 33.57 -25.82 5.89
N ASN A 434 34.83 -25.67 5.47
CA ASN A 434 35.87 -24.95 6.23
C ASN A 434 35.49 -23.53 6.60
N ALA A 435 34.67 -22.93 5.82
CA ALA A 435 34.25 -21.57 5.94
C ALA A 435 33.12 -21.36 6.95
N ILE A 436 32.16 -22.28 7.02
CA ILE A 436 31.16 -22.30 8.08
C ILE A 436 31.85 -22.48 9.45
N LEU A 437 32.80 -23.37 9.50
CA LEU A 437 33.56 -23.63 10.71
C LEU A 437 34.44 -22.46 11.13
N THR A 438 34.98 -21.70 10.16
CA THR A 438 35.73 -20.46 10.42
C THR A 438 34.78 -19.38 10.95
N ILE A 439 33.59 -19.21 10.36
CA ILE A 439 32.60 -18.25 10.85
C ILE A 439 32.12 -18.61 12.25
N LEU A 440 31.85 -19.90 12.49
CA LEU A 440 31.45 -20.40 13.80
C LEU A 440 32.56 -20.18 14.84
N GLY A 441 33.80 -20.41 14.47
CA GLY A 441 34.97 -20.18 15.33
C GLY A 441 35.18 -18.75 15.69
N THR A 442 35.08 -17.85 14.72
CA THR A 442 35.16 -16.41 14.97
C THR A 442 34.00 -15.93 15.85
N TYR A 443 32.87 -16.56 15.73
CA TYR A 443 31.68 -16.25 16.55
C TYR A 443 31.86 -16.68 18.01
N LEU A 444 32.45 -17.84 18.22
CA LEU A 444 32.71 -18.38 19.55
C LEU A 444 33.94 -17.77 20.22
N ASP A 445 34.87 -17.23 19.44
CA ASP A 445 36.11 -16.57 19.89
C ASP A 445 36.31 -15.24 19.15
N PRO A 446 35.51 -14.21 19.49
CA PRO A 446 35.59 -12.90 18.83
C PRO A 446 36.97 -12.22 18.91
N THR A 447 37.77 -12.59 19.91
CA THR A 447 39.12 -12.03 20.13
C THR A 447 40.22 -12.74 19.33
N GLY A 448 39.92 -13.91 18.76
CA GLY A 448 40.90 -14.73 18.02
C GLY A 448 42.02 -15.33 18.87
N THR A 449 41.88 -15.27 20.20
CA THR A 449 42.99 -15.65 21.12
C THR A 449 42.90 -17.07 21.64
N LYS A 450 41.70 -17.67 21.68
CA LYS A 450 41.51 -19.00 22.31
C LYS A 450 41.52 -20.15 21.31
N TYR A 451 41.02 -19.94 20.10
CA TYR A 451 40.69 -21.04 19.19
C TYR A 451 41.25 -20.87 17.78
N ILE A 452 41.77 -19.71 17.46
CA ILE A 452 42.40 -19.41 16.18
C ILE A 452 43.90 -19.46 16.36
N LYS A 453 44.52 -20.47 15.76
CA LYS A 453 45.97 -20.63 15.74
C LYS A 453 46.47 -20.52 14.31
N ASN A 454 47.37 -19.55 14.05
CA ASN A 454 47.89 -19.25 12.70
C ASN A 454 46.80 -18.92 11.66
N GLY A 455 45.73 -18.23 12.07
CA GLY A 455 44.62 -17.91 11.17
C GLY A 455 43.72 -19.11 10.83
N GLN A 456 43.89 -20.25 11.50
CA GLN A 456 43.02 -21.43 11.36
C GLN A 456 42.32 -21.77 12.67
N PHE A 457 41.07 -22.15 12.54
CA PHE A 457 40.25 -22.58 13.68
C PHE A 457 40.60 -24.03 14.09
N THR A 458 40.81 -24.28 15.37
CA THR A 458 41.04 -25.62 15.89
C THR A 458 39.73 -26.32 16.28
N TYR A 459 39.21 -27.11 15.39
CA TYR A 459 37.90 -27.76 15.48
C TYR A 459 37.73 -28.78 16.62
N SER A 460 38.80 -29.41 17.04
CA SER A 460 38.76 -30.54 17.98
C SER A 460 38.20 -30.20 19.37
N LYS A 461 38.19 -28.94 19.74
CA LYS A 461 37.74 -28.47 21.05
C LYS A 461 36.22 -28.33 21.21
N TYR A 462 35.46 -28.31 20.10
CA TYR A 462 34.00 -28.19 20.11
C TYR A 462 33.25 -29.44 19.65
N GLY A 463 33.98 -30.54 19.42
CA GLY A 463 33.38 -31.77 18.91
C GLY A 463 32.86 -31.67 17.48
N ILE A 464 33.23 -30.60 16.75
CA ILE A 464 32.85 -30.40 15.37
C ILE A 464 33.95 -30.95 14.49
N ASP A 465 33.72 -32.12 13.89
CA ASP A 465 34.62 -32.71 12.90
C ASP A 465 34.14 -32.30 11.50
N PRO A 466 34.98 -31.61 10.69
CA PRO A 466 34.65 -31.28 9.31
C PRO A 466 34.22 -32.46 8.46
N LYS A 467 34.86 -33.65 8.73
CA LYS A 467 34.50 -34.87 8.00
C LYS A 467 33.12 -35.40 8.37
N VAL A 468 32.71 -35.24 9.63
CA VAL A 468 31.35 -35.58 10.09
C VAL A 468 30.33 -34.61 9.53
N TRP A 469 30.69 -33.36 9.41
CA TRP A 469 29.84 -32.35 8.76
C TRP A 469 29.57 -32.68 7.30
N ASP A 470 30.62 -33.03 6.53
CA ASP A 470 30.50 -33.45 5.14
C ASP A 470 29.73 -34.78 5.00
N ALA A 471 29.93 -35.71 5.96
CA ALA A 471 29.28 -37.02 6.00
C ALA A 471 27.78 -36.94 6.37
N THR A 472 27.34 -35.90 7.04
CA THR A 472 25.91 -35.65 7.40
C THR A 472 25.06 -35.11 6.26
N GLY A 473 25.56 -35.13 5.03
CA GLY A 473 24.84 -34.70 3.84
C GLY A 473 25.07 -33.23 3.53
N GLY A 474 26.18 -32.70 4.00
CA GLY A 474 26.64 -31.38 3.57
C GLY A 474 26.88 -31.39 2.06
N THR A 475 26.08 -30.71 1.31
CA THR A 475 26.22 -30.54 -0.13
C THR A 475 27.30 -29.52 -0.49
N GLY A 476 28.02 -28.99 0.51
CA GLY A 476 28.91 -27.83 0.37
C GLY A 476 28.15 -26.50 0.30
N PHE A 477 26.84 -26.53 0.48
CA PHE A 477 25.98 -25.36 0.48
C PHE A 477 25.24 -25.19 1.80
N ALA A 478 25.01 -23.95 2.15
CA ALA A 478 24.14 -23.56 3.24
C ALA A 478 23.06 -22.63 2.74
N VAL A 479 21.95 -22.61 3.43
CA VAL A 479 20.91 -21.62 3.25
C VAL A 479 21.09 -20.55 4.32
N ARG A 480 21.26 -19.32 3.86
CA ARG A 480 21.29 -18.13 4.69
C ARG A 480 19.90 -17.51 4.71
N THR A 481 19.38 -17.27 5.87
CA THR A 481 18.13 -16.51 6.04
C THR A 481 18.41 -15.15 6.64
N THR A 482 17.60 -14.15 6.27
CA THR A 482 17.36 -12.96 7.06
C THR A 482 15.94 -13.08 7.55
N GLU A 483 15.76 -13.42 8.80
CA GLU A 483 14.46 -13.64 9.44
C GLU A 483 14.06 -12.39 10.19
N TYR A 484 12.75 -12.16 10.26
CA TYR A 484 12.18 -11.05 11.01
C TYR A 484 10.80 -11.42 11.54
N SER A 485 10.45 -10.81 12.65
CA SER A 485 9.09 -10.80 13.17
C SER A 485 8.76 -9.43 13.70
N ASP A 486 7.56 -8.96 13.43
CA ASP A 486 7.09 -7.62 13.77
C ASP A 486 5.76 -7.71 14.52
N TYR A 487 5.67 -7.01 15.65
CA TYR A 487 4.47 -6.88 16.46
C TYR A 487 4.13 -5.40 16.58
N ARG A 488 3.10 -4.96 15.87
CA ARG A 488 2.65 -3.57 15.85
C ARG A 488 1.25 -3.46 16.42
N GLY A 489 1.04 -2.51 17.30
CA GLY A 489 -0.29 -2.16 17.78
C GLY A 489 -0.41 -0.67 17.97
N GLY A 490 -1.52 -0.09 17.57
CA GLY A 490 -1.70 1.35 17.61
C GLY A 490 -3.14 1.80 17.63
N LEU A 491 -3.30 3.07 17.94
CA LEU A 491 -4.57 3.78 18.01
C LEU A 491 -4.46 5.09 17.23
N THR A 492 -5.38 5.33 16.31
CA THR A 492 -5.65 6.66 15.74
C THR A 492 -6.95 7.20 16.33
N SER A 493 -6.98 8.49 16.64
CA SER A 493 -8.16 9.15 17.19
C SER A 493 -8.24 10.57 16.62
N THR A 494 -9.35 10.92 16.00
CA THR A 494 -9.55 12.22 15.36
C THR A 494 -10.93 12.79 15.67
N LEU A 495 -10.95 14.03 16.08
CA LEU A 495 -12.16 14.81 16.33
C LEU A 495 -12.36 15.82 15.20
N HIS A 496 -13.54 15.79 14.58
CA HIS A 496 -13.95 16.70 13.52
C HIS A 496 -15.05 17.63 14.06
N TYR A 497 -14.80 18.92 14.01
CA TYR A 497 -15.73 19.92 14.52
C TYR A 497 -16.04 20.99 13.44
N HIS A 498 -17.32 21.16 13.12
CA HIS A 498 -17.82 22.18 12.23
C HIS A 498 -18.29 23.41 13.03
N LEU A 499 -17.62 24.54 12.86
CA LEU A 499 -17.95 25.81 13.50
C LEU A 499 -18.22 26.88 12.41
N GLY A 500 -19.47 27.06 12.02
CA GLY A 500 -19.84 28.00 10.96
C GLY A 500 -19.17 27.63 9.65
N HIS A 501 -18.21 28.45 9.21
CA HIS A 501 -17.44 28.22 7.99
C HIS A 501 -16.11 27.46 8.21
N HIS A 502 -15.80 27.07 9.42
CA HIS A 502 -14.59 26.36 9.81
C HIS A 502 -14.86 24.86 9.96
N HIS A 503 -13.96 24.05 9.46
CA HIS A 503 -13.87 22.62 9.74
C HIS A 503 -12.54 22.35 10.43
N ILE A 504 -12.63 22.17 11.75
CA ILE A 504 -11.47 21.96 12.62
C ILE A 504 -11.30 20.47 12.82
N GLU A 505 -10.09 19.99 12.62
CA GLU A 505 -9.67 18.61 12.83
C GLU A 505 -8.53 18.57 13.83
N VAL A 506 -8.70 17.81 14.92
CA VAL A 506 -7.67 17.57 15.93
C VAL A 506 -7.54 16.07 16.11
N GLY A 507 -6.35 15.56 15.96
CA GLY A 507 -6.17 14.12 16.09
C GLY A 507 -4.77 13.72 16.53
N GLY A 508 -4.63 12.42 16.75
CA GLY A 508 -3.36 11.82 17.13
C GLY A 508 -3.29 10.35 16.74
N TRP A 509 -2.07 9.90 16.64
CA TRP A 509 -1.71 8.52 16.41
C TRP A 509 -0.61 8.10 17.40
N TYR A 510 -0.84 6.96 18.04
CA TYR A 510 0.14 6.26 18.83
C TYR A 510 0.34 4.86 18.28
N GLU A 511 1.58 4.43 18.11
CA GLU A 511 1.95 3.06 17.77
C GLU A 511 3.11 2.59 18.60
N ARG A 512 3.04 1.34 19.06
CA ARG A 512 4.18 0.57 19.54
C ARG A 512 4.50 -0.54 18.57
N ASN A 513 5.77 -0.60 18.17
CA ASN A 513 6.32 -1.63 17.30
C ASN A 513 7.48 -2.34 18.02
N ASN A 514 7.43 -3.66 18.06
CA ASN A 514 8.52 -4.53 18.53
C ASN A 514 8.95 -5.40 17.37
N ASN A 515 10.15 -5.17 16.87
CA ASN A 515 10.70 -5.83 15.70
C ASN A 515 11.94 -6.65 16.07
N MET A 516 11.98 -7.91 15.65
CA MET A 516 13.15 -8.78 15.77
C MET A 516 13.68 -9.09 14.37
N GLN A 517 14.98 -9.00 14.22
CA GLN A 517 15.68 -9.37 12.98
C GLN A 517 16.85 -10.27 13.32
N ALA A 518 17.06 -11.32 12.53
CA ALA A 518 18.18 -12.24 12.73
C ALA A 518 18.68 -12.79 11.40
N ARG A 519 19.98 -13.01 11.33
CA ARG A 519 20.60 -13.78 10.25
C ARG A 519 20.96 -15.14 10.77
N ARG A 520 20.40 -16.18 10.13
CA ARG A 520 20.63 -17.59 10.49
C ARG A 520 21.14 -18.37 9.30
N TRP A 521 21.87 -19.40 9.58
CA TRP A 521 22.46 -20.32 8.61
C TRP A 521 21.97 -21.74 8.87
N TYR A 522 21.55 -22.41 7.82
CA TYR A 522 20.98 -23.75 7.85
C TYR A 522 21.74 -24.69 6.92
N PRO A 523 21.90 -25.98 7.27
CA PRO A 523 22.44 -26.94 6.33
C PRO A 523 21.41 -27.17 5.20
N LEU A 524 21.88 -27.19 3.96
CA LEU A 524 21.06 -27.66 2.86
C LEU A 524 21.35 -29.14 2.63
N THR A 525 20.40 -29.99 3.00
CA THR A 525 20.45 -31.42 2.85
C THR A 525 19.28 -31.94 2.04
N ALA A 526 19.32 -33.19 1.57
CA ALA A 526 18.20 -33.79 0.83
C ALA A 526 16.91 -33.85 1.68
N SER A 527 17.00 -33.85 3.01
CA SER A 527 15.90 -33.85 3.93
C SER A 527 15.45 -32.44 4.34
N ASN A 528 16.22 -31.42 4.01
CA ASN A 528 15.93 -30.00 4.30
C ASN A 528 15.79 -29.23 2.99
N THR A 529 15.16 -29.83 2.01
CA THR A 529 14.84 -29.18 0.74
C THR A 529 13.70 -28.21 0.94
N LEU A 530 13.96 -26.95 0.58
CA LEU A 530 12.98 -25.89 0.73
C LEU A 530 11.92 -25.99 -0.37
N THR A 531 10.67 -26.13 0.02
CA THR A 531 9.58 -25.70 -0.86
C THR A 531 9.47 -24.18 -0.82
N PRO A 532 8.86 -23.53 -1.81
CA PRO A 532 8.65 -22.07 -1.80
C PRO A 532 7.93 -21.55 -0.56
N TYR A 533 7.21 -22.41 0.14
CA TYR A 533 6.31 -22.07 1.25
C TYR A 533 6.82 -22.52 2.62
N GLU A 534 7.96 -23.23 2.68
CA GLU A 534 8.52 -23.75 3.91
C GLU A 534 9.84 -23.10 4.26
N ARG A 535 10.02 -22.76 5.52
CA ARG A 535 11.27 -22.24 6.04
C ARG A 535 12.19 -23.39 6.41
N PRO A 536 13.51 -23.17 6.27
CA PRO A 536 14.47 -24.12 6.85
C PRO A 536 14.29 -24.16 8.36
N THR A 537 14.43 -25.37 8.92
CA THR A 537 14.36 -25.63 10.36
C THR A 537 15.74 -26.02 10.90
N ASN A 538 15.96 -25.83 12.21
CA ASN A 538 17.18 -26.19 12.90
C ASN A 538 18.43 -25.45 12.37
N PRO A 539 18.56 -24.15 12.70
CA PRO A 539 19.73 -23.39 12.27
C PRO A 539 21.01 -23.93 12.83
N LEU A 540 22.08 -23.92 12.06
CA LEU A 540 23.44 -24.23 12.51
C LEU A 540 23.88 -23.19 13.53
N PHE A 541 23.63 -21.90 13.24
CA PHE A 541 23.94 -20.79 14.13
C PHE A 541 23.22 -19.55 13.71
N THR A 542 23.14 -18.59 14.64
CA THR A 542 22.68 -17.24 14.39
C THR A 542 23.89 -16.34 14.27
N GLN A 543 24.08 -15.73 13.09
CA GLN A 543 25.22 -14.83 12.83
C GLN A 543 25.09 -13.51 13.58
N TRP A 544 23.87 -12.96 13.62
CA TRP A 544 23.50 -11.80 14.41
C TRP A 544 21.99 -11.80 14.69
N GLN A 545 21.61 -11.12 15.75
CA GLN A 545 20.22 -10.80 16.07
C GLN A 545 20.17 -9.43 16.69
N ASN A 546 19.20 -8.63 16.24
CA ASN A 546 18.84 -7.38 16.91
C ASN A 546 17.33 -7.29 17.14
N ASN A 547 16.97 -6.52 18.16
CA ASN A 547 15.58 -6.21 18.46
C ASN A 547 15.44 -4.70 18.53
N PHE A 548 14.38 -4.19 17.89
CA PHE A 548 14.00 -2.79 17.92
C PHE A 548 12.70 -2.62 18.68
N TYR A 549 12.64 -1.57 19.47
CA TYR A 549 11.47 -1.17 20.24
C TYR A 549 11.18 0.27 19.87
N THR A 550 10.15 0.49 19.05
CA THR A 550 9.79 1.80 18.54
C THR A 550 8.46 2.24 19.13
N ASN A 551 8.41 3.47 19.63
CA ASN A 551 7.18 4.16 20.00
C ASN A 551 7.03 5.40 19.11
N THR A 552 5.89 5.52 18.46
CA THR A 552 5.53 6.61 17.57
C THR A 552 4.39 7.42 18.19
N PHE A 553 4.56 8.73 18.24
CA PHE A 553 3.55 9.70 18.67
C PHE A 553 3.44 10.77 17.59
N VAL A 554 2.28 10.88 16.97
CA VAL A 554 1.97 11.95 16.02
C VAL A 554 0.70 12.64 16.46
N THR A 555 0.70 13.96 16.47
CA THR A 555 -0.49 14.77 16.69
C THR A 555 -0.64 15.79 15.58
N HIS A 556 -1.86 16.15 15.26
CA HIS A 556 -2.13 17.17 14.25
C HIS A 556 -3.31 18.08 14.64
N LEU A 557 -3.24 19.30 14.16
CA LEU A 557 -4.33 20.27 14.19
C LEU A 557 -4.45 20.89 12.81
N GLN A 558 -5.65 20.93 12.27
CA GLN A 558 -5.94 21.56 10.99
C GLN A 558 -7.26 22.32 11.05
N ASP A 559 -7.32 23.49 10.43
CA ASP A 559 -8.57 24.20 10.11
C ASP A 559 -8.71 24.34 8.61
N SER A 560 -9.88 24.03 8.09
CA SER A 560 -10.29 24.30 6.72
C SER A 560 -11.40 25.35 6.74
N TRP A 561 -11.03 26.59 6.42
CA TRP A 561 -11.91 27.74 6.48
C TRP A 561 -12.49 28.09 5.09
N LYS A 562 -13.81 28.00 4.94
CA LYS A 562 -14.53 28.49 3.78
C LYS A 562 -14.70 30.00 3.86
N VAL A 563 -13.70 30.76 3.40
CA VAL A 563 -13.67 32.23 3.42
C VAL A 563 -14.82 32.81 2.60
N THR A 564 -15.09 32.19 1.45
CA THR A 564 -16.25 32.49 0.59
C THR A 564 -16.80 31.14 0.06
N PRO A 565 -17.97 31.13 -0.59
CA PRO A 565 -18.47 29.92 -1.27
C PRO A 565 -17.51 29.33 -2.32
N ARG A 566 -16.54 30.15 -2.80
CA ARG A 566 -15.59 29.77 -3.84
C ARG A 566 -14.14 29.59 -3.34
N LEU A 567 -13.79 30.10 -2.16
CA LEU A 567 -12.44 30.10 -1.62
C LEU A 567 -12.39 29.34 -0.29
N THR A 568 -11.61 28.30 -0.24
CA THR A 568 -11.28 27.56 0.97
C THR A 568 -9.78 27.71 1.25
N LEU A 569 -9.43 28.09 2.46
CA LEU A 569 -8.06 28.09 2.98
C LEU A 569 -7.93 26.96 3.98
N THR A 570 -6.78 26.31 4.00
CA THR A 570 -6.44 25.29 4.99
C THR A 570 -5.14 25.68 5.67
N ALA A 571 -5.10 25.60 6.97
CA ALA A 571 -3.89 25.84 7.77
C ALA A 571 -3.81 24.80 8.90
N GLY A 572 -2.62 24.34 9.18
CA GLY A 572 -2.43 23.38 10.25
C GLY A 572 -0.96 23.01 10.47
N PHE A 573 -0.74 22.10 11.36
CA PHE A 573 0.58 21.52 11.62
C PHE A 573 0.46 20.09 12.15
N LYS A 574 1.53 19.34 11.99
CA LYS A 574 1.76 18.02 12.58
C LYS A 574 2.95 18.11 13.53
N SER A 575 2.89 17.42 14.67
CA SER A 575 4.02 17.15 15.54
C SER A 575 4.32 15.67 15.52
N GLU A 576 5.58 15.31 15.32
CA GLU A 576 6.01 13.92 15.17
C GLU A 576 7.17 13.63 16.11
N LEU A 577 7.03 12.54 16.89
CA LEU A 577 8.05 11.99 17.76
C LEU A 577 8.11 10.47 17.57
N VAL A 578 9.23 9.97 17.08
CA VAL A 578 9.52 8.54 16.99
C VAL A 578 10.73 8.25 17.86
N TYR A 579 10.56 7.33 18.79
CA TYR A 579 11.60 6.93 19.73
C TYR A 579 11.93 5.47 19.52
N THR A 580 13.12 5.18 19.00
CA THR A 580 13.58 3.83 18.71
C THR A 580 14.78 3.43 19.54
N ASN A 581 14.70 2.27 20.18
CA ASN A 581 15.79 1.64 20.92
C ASN A 581 16.15 0.30 20.24
N GLY A 582 17.39 0.20 19.71
CA GLY A 582 17.96 -1.03 19.17
C GLY A 582 18.81 -1.76 20.23
N THR A 583 18.57 -3.06 20.39
CA THR A 583 19.37 -3.94 21.24
C THR A 583 19.99 -5.07 20.42
N LEU A 584 21.13 -5.57 20.85
CA LEU A 584 21.91 -6.59 20.16
C LEU A 584 22.06 -7.86 21.02
N PRO A 585 21.05 -8.73 21.12
CA PRO A 585 21.22 -10.02 21.79
C PRO A 585 22.39 -10.84 21.22
N ILE A 586 22.60 -10.74 19.89
CA ILE A 586 23.74 -11.35 19.20
C ILE A 586 24.30 -10.30 18.24
N ALA A 587 25.48 -9.77 18.56
CA ALA A 587 26.18 -8.80 17.72
C ALA A 587 26.91 -9.50 16.57
N ALA A 588 26.90 -8.88 15.40
CA ALA A 588 27.75 -9.31 14.29
C ALA A 588 29.23 -9.08 14.60
N LEU A 589 30.08 -9.85 13.94
CA LEU A 589 31.54 -9.68 14.08
C LEU A 589 32.01 -8.43 13.32
N PRO A 590 32.91 -7.64 13.90
CA PRO A 590 33.54 -6.53 13.19
C PRO A 590 34.28 -7.00 11.94
N GLN A 591 34.19 -6.24 10.85
CA GLN A 591 34.86 -6.56 9.58
C GLN A 591 36.38 -6.72 9.74
N SER A 592 36.99 -5.92 10.62
CA SER A 592 38.41 -6.00 10.91
C SER A 592 38.82 -7.39 11.46
N LEU A 593 37.95 -8.00 12.25
CA LEU A 593 38.19 -9.32 12.81
C LEU A 593 37.94 -10.43 11.77
N ALA A 594 36.88 -10.29 10.98
CA ALA A 594 36.57 -11.21 9.90
C ALA A 594 37.68 -11.24 8.83
N SER A 595 38.30 -10.09 8.55
CA SER A 595 39.42 -9.99 7.58
C SER A 595 40.72 -10.60 8.07
N SER A 596 40.93 -10.80 9.40
CA SER A 596 42.10 -11.43 9.98
C SER A 596 42.09 -12.93 9.87
N VAL A 597 40.94 -13.57 9.63
CA VAL A 597 40.80 -15.01 9.50
C VAL A 597 41.04 -15.46 8.07
N LYS A 598 42.02 -16.35 7.84
CA LYS A 598 42.38 -16.83 6.49
C LYS A 598 41.18 -17.56 5.86
N GLY A 599 40.66 -17.05 4.74
CA GLY A 599 39.50 -17.58 4.04
C GLY A 599 38.15 -16.98 4.45
N ALA A 600 38.08 -16.15 5.49
CA ALA A 600 36.84 -15.48 5.89
C ALA A 600 36.41 -14.38 4.92
N LYS A 601 37.33 -13.78 4.15
CA LYS A 601 37.02 -12.73 3.17
C LYS A 601 35.98 -13.11 2.11
N THR A 602 35.84 -14.40 1.83
CA THR A 602 34.89 -14.88 0.80
C THR A 602 33.57 -15.34 1.39
N ILE A 603 33.43 -15.32 2.72
CA ILE A 603 32.35 -16.04 3.42
C ILE A 603 31.52 -15.12 4.28
N VAL A 604 32.19 -14.17 4.92
CA VAL A 604 31.45 -13.18 5.71
C VAL A 604 30.92 -12.17 4.72
N ASP A 605 29.64 -12.26 4.47
CA ASP A 605 28.90 -11.15 3.89
C ASP A 605 28.89 -10.02 4.92
N THR A 606 29.99 -9.26 4.91
CA THR A 606 30.23 -8.16 5.88
C THR A 606 29.28 -7.00 5.67
N SER A 607 28.51 -7.04 4.61
CA SER A 607 27.62 -5.99 4.15
C SER A 607 26.35 -5.83 4.97
N THR A 608 26.08 -6.76 5.85
CA THR A 608 24.77 -6.86 6.46
C THR A 608 24.91 -7.11 7.96
N GLN A 609 25.89 -6.47 8.56
CA GLN A 609 26.19 -6.66 9.98
C GLN A 609 25.47 -5.63 10.83
N THR A 610 24.79 -6.13 11.85
CA THR A 610 24.32 -5.31 12.93
C THR A 610 25.33 -5.40 14.08
N ILE A 611 26.06 -4.32 14.33
CA ILE A 611 27.07 -4.23 15.38
C ILE A 611 26.88 -3.03 16.31
N ALA A 612 25.86 -2.24 16.09
CA ALA A 612 25.55 -1.07 16.91
C ALA A 612 24.20 -1.23 17.60
N GLY A 613 24.14 -0.82 18.85
CA GLY A 613 22.92 -0.74 19.65
C GLY A 613 22.80 0.60 20.35
N GLY A 614 21.59 0.95 20.75
CA GLY A 614 21.30 2.18 21.46
C GLY A 614 20.01 2.86 21.00
N THR A 615 19.75 4.05 21.53
CA THR A 615 18.52 4.79 21.33
C THR A 615 18.76 6.04 20.52
N ILE A 616 17.94 6.25 19.48
CA ILE A 616 17.89 7.49 18.69
C ILE A 616 16.43 7.95 18.56
N PRO A 617 16.10 9.22 18.86
CA PRO A 617 14.83 9.82 18.54
C PRO A 617 14.85 10.44 17.13
N SER A 618 13.73 10.40 16.43
CA SER A 618 13.39 11.26 15.30
C SER A 618 12.29 12.20 15.77
N TYR A 619 12.52 13.50 15.72
CA TYR A 619 11.63 14.47 16.33
C TYR A 619 11.54 15.75 15.53
N ASN A 620 10.32 16.19 15.24
CA ASN A 620 10.00 17.55 14.83
C ASN A 620 8.65 17.97 15.46
N PRO A 621 8.62 18.98 16.34
CA PRO A 621 7.40 19.38 17.04
C PRO A 621 6.45 20.18 16.17
N PHE A 622 6.90 20.70 15.03
CA PHE A 622 6.11 21.62 14.23
C PHE A 622 6.42 21.47 12.74
N LEU A 623 5.59 20.70 12.06
CA LEU A 623 5.60 20.46 10.61
C LEU A 623 4.36 21.18 10.01
N PRO A 624 4.51 22.44 9.55
CA PRO A 624 3.39 23.25 9.09
C PRO A 624 2.87 22.81 7.72
N ALA A 625 1.57 23.10 7.48
CA ALA A 625 0.92 22.94 6.20
C ALA A 625 -0.08 24.07 5.96
N PHE A 626 -0.05 24.63 4.76
CA PHE A 626 -0.98 25.65 4.29
C PHE A 626 -1.49 25.29 2.91
N GLY A 627 -2.77 25.54 2.65
CA GLY A 627 -3.37 25.27 1.36
C GLY A 627 -4.47 26.25 1.01
N ALA A 628 -4.69 26.41 -0.27
CA ALA A 628 -5.78 27.21 -0.83
C ALA A 628 -6.47 26.44 -1.97
N LEU A 629 -7.78 26.52 -2.01
CA LEU A 629 -8.60 26.02 -3.12
C LEU A 629 -9.56 27.14 -3.55
N TRP A 630 -9.46 27.53 -4.82
CA TRP A 630 -10.33 28.55 -5.40
C TRP A 630 -11.12 27.99 -6.58
N ASN A 631 -12.44 27.84 -6.40
CA ASN A 631 -13.39 27.49 -7.44
C ASN A 631 -13.76 28.77 -8.22
N PHE A 632 -12.94 29.14 -9.20
CA PHE A 632 -13.19 30.43 -9.91
C PHE A 632 -14.34 30.35 -10.92
N THR A 633 -14.68 29.12 -11.37
CA THR A 633 -15.93 28.80 -12.05
C THR A 633 -16.63 27.60 -11.42
N GLN A 634 -17.71 27.09 -12.04
CA GLN A 634 -18.36 25.84 -11.63
C GLN A 634 -17.57 24.58 -12.07
N HIS A 635 -16.64 24.75 -12.99
CA HIS A 635 -15.92 23.65 -13.64
C HIS A 635 -14.41 23.71 -13.43
N GLU A 636 -13.87 24.87 -13.07
CA GLU A 636 -12.45 25.08 -12.87
C GLU A 636 -12.13 25.43 -11.43
N GLN A 637 -11.06 24.84 -10.96
CA GLN A 637 -10.50 25.01 -9.63
C GLN A 637 -9.00 25.28 -9.72
N LEU A 638 -8.53 26.28 -9.00
CA LEU A 638 -7.10 26.49 -8.73
C LEU A 638 -6.81 25.99 -7.31
N PHE A 639 -5.77 25.23 -7.13
CA PHE A 639 -5.27 24.83 -5.82
C PHE A 639 -3.81 25.21 -5.65
N ALA A 640 -3.42 25.44 -4.40
CA ALA A 640 -2.03 25.62 -4.00
C ALA A 640 -1.84 25.01 -2.61
N ASN A 641 -0.66 24.45 -2.37
CA ASN A 641 -0.28 23.84 -1.11
C ASN A 641 1.21 24.06 -0.82
N ILE A 642 1.54 24.27 0.44
CA ILE A 642 2.91 24.32 0.94
C ILE A 642 2.95 23.54 2.26
N GLN A 643 3.90 22.62 2.39
CA GLN A 643 3.96 21.76 3.56
C GLN A 643 5.37 21.26 3.84
N GLU A 644 5.70 21.14 5.12
CA GLU A 644 6.91 20.48 5.60
C GLU A 644 6.58 19.07 6.09
N ASN A 645 7.49 18.12 5.83
CA ASN A 645 7.45 16.77 6.39
C ASN A 645 8.84 16.26 6.76
N MET A 646 8.82 15.19 7.58
CA MET A 646 9.99 14.49 8.06
C MET A 646 9.81 12.98 7.79
N ASP A 647 10.92 12.28 7.53
CA ASP A 647 10.99 10.83 7.54
C ASP A 647 11.80 10.35 8.75
N SER A 648 11.21 9.50 9.57
CA SER A 648 11.86 8.94 10.73
C SER A 648 12.93 7.91 10.33
N PHE A 649 13.96 7.74 11.18
CA PHE A 649 15.03 6.78 10.93
C PHE A 649 14.49 5.35 10.83
N ALA A 650 14.89 4.63 9.79
CA ALA A 650 14.55 3.23 9.62
C ALA A 650 15.12 2.36 10.76
N SER A 651 14.26 1.65 11.47
CA SER A 651 14.63 0.74 12.57
C SER A 651 14.99 -0.63 12.03
N THR A 652 16.15 -0.72 11.41
CA THR A 652 16.69 -1.98 10.88
C THR A 652 18.18 -2.09 11.14
N GLY A 653 18.66 -3.28 11.42
CA GLY A 653 20.10 -3.61 11.49
C GLY A 653 20.67 -4.08 10.17
N TYR A 654 19.89 -4.09 9.11
CA TYR A 654 20.20 -4.67 7.83
C TYR A 654 19.96 -3.69 6.70
N GLY A 655 21.00 -3.38 5.94
CA GLY A 655 20.92 -2.60 4.71
C GLY A 655 20.52 -1.13 4.90
N SER A 656 20.52 -0.40 3.82
CA SER A 656 19.97 0.94 3.63
C SER A 656 20.38 2.06 4.62
N THR A 657 19.49 2.97 4.89
CA THR A 657 19.67 4.26 5.54
C THR A 657 19.53 4.23 7.06
N SER A 658 19.60 3.03 7.68
CA SER A 658 19.42 2.88 9.12
C SER A 658 20.65 3.28 9.93
N PRO A 659 20.51 4.10 10.98
CA PRO A 659 21.60 4.46 11.89
C PRO A 659 22.24 3.27 12.63
N TRP A 660 21.52 2.16 12.77
CA TRP A 660 22.03 0.94 13.42
C TRP A 660 22.80 0.02 12.47
N ALA A 661 22.62 0.18 11.17
CA ALA A 661 23.30 -0.60 10.13
C ALA A 661 24.67 -0.01 9.76
N VAL A 662 25.46 0.39 10.74
CA VAL A 662 26.78 1.02 10.60
C VAL A 662 27.93 0.06 10.93
N SER A 663 29.17 0.46 10.64
CA SER A 663 30.37 -0.40 10.77
C SER A 663 30.89 -0.52 12.20
N SER A 664 30.50 0.35 13.12
CA SER A 664 30.93 0.30 14.52
C SER A 664 29.97 1.01 15.46
N GLN A 665 30.05 0.71 16.75
CA GLN A 665 29.35 1.48 17.79
C GLN A 665 29.79 2.94 17.80
N ALA A 666 31.04 3.22 17.47
CA ALA A 666 31.56 4.58 17.40
C ALA A 666 30.89 5.39 16.26
N ASP A 667 30.64 4.76 15.11
CA ASP A 667 29.93 5.37 13.99
C ASP A 667 28.46 5.65 14.39
N PHE A 668 27.83 4.73 15.12
CA PHE A 668 26.50 4.93 15.67
C PHE A 668 26.46 6.13 16.63
N GLU A 669 27.38 6.22 17.57
CA GLU A 669 27.44 7.33 18.52
C GLU A 669 27.79 8.67 17.82
N LYS A 670 28.58 8.64 16.77
CA LYS A 670 28.83 9.80 15.90
C LYS A 670 27.53 10.24 15.21
N PHE A 671 26.84 9.29 14.58
CA PHE A 671 25.58 9.58 13.90
C PHE A 671 24.52 10.11 14.89
N LYS A 672 24.39 9.49 16.06
CA LYS A 672 23.46 9.93 17.11
C LYS A 672 23.65 11.38 17.53
N ARG A 673 24.89 11.90 17.50
CA ARG A 673 25.20 13.31 17.85
C ARG A 673 24.91 14.30 16.73
N SER A 674 25.05 13.90 15.49
CA SER A 674 25.05 14.81 14.33
C SER A 674 24.02 14.46 13.26
N GLY A 675 23.48 13.24 13.28
CA GLY A 675 22.50 12.79 12.30
C GLY A 675 21.17 13.51 12.49
N LYS A 676 20.55 13.86 11.38
CA LYS A 676 19.22 14.46 11.32
C LYS A 676 18.31 13.59 10.46
N PRO A 677 17.05 13.47 10.82
CA PRO A 677 16.05 12.87 9.94
C PRO A 677 15.98 13.58 8.59
N GLU A 678 15.62 12.84 7.57
CA GLU A 678 15.28 13.42 6.26
C GLU A 678 14.08 14.35 6.41
N SER A 679 14.09 15.49 5.72
CA SER A 679 12.97 16.41 5.71
C SER A 679 12.77 17.06 4.34
N SER A 680 11.54 17.44 4.03
CA SER A 680 11.22 18.11 2.78
C SER A 680 10.25 19.26 2.99
N TRP A 681 10.44 20.32 2.21
CA TRP A 681 9.43 21.32 1.92
C TRP A 681 8.88 21.08 0.51
N THR A 682 7.57 20.96 0.42
CA THR A 682 6.88 20.76 -0.84
C THR A 682 5.98 21.95 -1.13
N TYR A 683 6.07 22.48 -2.33
CA TYR A 683 5.28 23.57 -2.89
C TYR A 683 4.54 23.05 -4.10
N GLU A 684 3.22 23.13 -4.11
CA GLU A 684 2.38 22.63 -5.20
C GLU A 684 1.40 23.70 -5.63
N THR A 685 1.14 23.78 -6.92
CA THR A 685 0.04 24.56 -7.47
C THR A 685 -0.49 23.91 -8.73
N GLY A 686 -1.79 24.00 -8.96
CA GLY A 686 -2.36 23.38 -10.14
C GLY A 686 -3.79 23.85 -10.42
N ILE A 687 -4.23 23.51 -11.62
CA ILE A 687 -5.59 23.77 -12.09
C ILE A 687 -6.28 22.44 -12.40
N ARG A 688 -7.53 22.33 -11.99
CA ARG A 688 -8.42 21.21 -12.35
C ARG A 688 -9.59 21.73 -13.15
N THR A 689 -10.00 20.93 -14.12
CA THR A 689 -11.17 21.23 -14.95
C THR A 689 -12.03 19.98 -15.12
N SER A 690 -13.36 20.18 -15.20
CA SER A 690 -14.30 19.10 -15.50
C SER A 690 -15.53 19.68 -16.21
N HIS A 691 -15.54 19.55 -17.54
CA HIS A 691 -16.61 20.06 -18.39
C HIS A 691 -17.41 18.94 -19.03
N PRO A 692 -18.72 18.82 -18.78
CA PRO A 692 -19.63 18.15 -19.69
C PRO A 692 -19.74 19.01 -20.98
N ILE A 693 -19.46 18.37 -22.11
CA ILE A 693 -19.53 19.02 -23.43
C ILE A 693 -20.77 18.47 -24.16
N ASN A 694 -21.65 19.37 -24.58
CA ASN A 694 -22.88 18.97 -25.22
C ASN A 694 -22.72 18.96 -26.76
N THR A 695 -21.73 18.22 -27.29
CA THR A 695 -21.61 17.96 -28.72
C THR A 695 -21.91 16.50 -29.04
N ARG A 696 -22.15 16.21 -30.32
CA ARG A 696 -22.45 14.85 -30.76
C ARG A 696 -21.25 13.88 -30.64
N ILE A 697 -20.04 14.42 -30.72
CA ILE A 697 -18.80 13.62 -30.72
C ILE A 697 -18.12 13.69 -29.36
N LEU A 698 -17.68 14.84 -28.92
CA LEU A 698 -17.01 15.03 -27.64
C LEU A 698 -18.04 15.36 -26.56
N THR A 699 -18.18 14.51 -25.56
CA THR A 699 -19.22 14.62 -24.53
C THR A 699 -18.71 15.06 -23.19
N GLY A 700 -17.40 15.07 -22.99
CA GLY A 700 -16.79 15.57 -21.75
C GLY A 700 -15.28 15.64 -21.82
N ILE A 701 -14.75 16.58 -21.04
CA ILE A 701 -13.32 16.72 -20.78
C ILE A 701 -13.11 16.91 -19.29
N SER A 702 -12.17 16.19 -18.72
CA SER A 702 -11.70 16.43 -17.36
C SER A 702 -10.18 16.33 -17.33
N GLY A 703 -9.52 17.09 -16.46
CA GLY A 703 -8.07 17.05 -16.38
C GLY A 703 -7.51 17.90 -15.25
N GLN A 704 -6.22 17.72 -15.02
CA GLN A 704 -5.44 18.47 -14.04
C GLN A 704 -4.07 18.77 -14.65
N LEU A 705 -3.62 19.99 -14.44
CA LEU A 705 -2.24 20.42 -14.65
C LEU A 705 -1.69 20.86 -13.31
N GLU A 706 -0.54 20.34 -12.93
CA GLU A 706 0.13 20.60 -11.66
C GLU A 706 1.60 20.94 -11.88
N TYR A 707 2.08 21.93 -11.15
CA TYR A 707 3.52 22.19 -10.97
C TYR A 707 3.86 21.97 -9.50
N TYR A 708 4.99 21.35 -9.24
CA TYR A 708 5.54 21.18 -7.90
C TYR A 708 7.03 21.47 -7.84
N HIS A 709 7.44 21.98 -6.67
CA HIS A 709 8.83 22.17 -6.29
C HIS A 709 9.04 21.52 -4.92
N VAL A 710 10.14 20.78 -4.77
CA VAL A 710 10.50 20.14 -3.50
C VAL A 710 11.95 20.45 -3.15
N ASP A 711 12.14 21.02 -1.96
CA ASP A 711 13.44 21.11 -1.29
C ASP A 711 13.58 19.96 -0.30
N PHE A 712 14.46 19.04 -0.59
CA PHE A 712 14.72 17.85 0.22
C PHE A 712 16.08 17.98 0.92
N TYR A 713 16.08 17.91 2.25
CA TYR A 713 17.24 18.11 3.11
C TYR A 713 17.62 16.83 3.85
N ASN A 714 18.89 16.73 4.22
CA ASN A 714 19.47 15.62 4.96
C ASN A 714 19.21 14.27 4.32
N ARG A 715 19.20 14.23 2.98
CA ARG A 715 18.98 12.97 2.26
C ARG A 715 19.97 11.93 2.72
N LEU A 716 19.46 10.84 3.25
CA LEU A 716 20.24 9.70 3.64
C LEU A 716 20.38 8.75 2.44
N GLY A 717 21.55 8.22 2.27
CA GLY A 717 21.84 7.24 1.23
C GLY A 717 22.83 6.23 1.72
N THR A 718 22.83 5.06 1.09
CA THR A 718 23.86 4.06 1.25
C THR A 718 24.80 4.14 0.07
N ILE A 719 26.08 4.16 0.38
CA ILE A 719 27.15 4.11 -0.59
C ILE A 719 27.69 2.69 -0.57
N SER A 720 27.59 2.02 -1.71
CA SER A 720 28.18 0.70 -1.90
C SER A 720 29.59 0.86 -2.45
N PRO A 721 30.61 0.18 -1.91
CA PRO A 721 31.94 0.20 -2.50
C PRO A 721 31.94 -0.26 -3.96
N PRO A 722 32.88 0.22 -4.80
CA PRO A 722 32.97 -0.13 -6.22
C PRO A 722 32.96 -1.65 -6.46
N GLY A 723 32.15 -2.09 -7.43
CA GLY A 723 32.05 -3.50 -7.86
C GLY A 723 31.13 -4.39 -7.03
N GLN A 724 30.40 -3.84 -6.07
CA GLN A 724 29.44 -4.57 -5.25
C GLN A 724 28.02 -4.05 -5.52
N GLY A 725 27.28 -4.74 -6.36
CA GLY A 725 25.88 -4.42 -6.60
C GLY A 725 25.02 -4.66 -5.36
N ILE A 726 23.81 -4.18 -5.35
CA ILE A 726 22.66 -4.14 -4.42
C ILE A 726 22.73 -4.97 -3.11
N SER A 727 23.63 -5.89 -2.94
CA SER A 727 23.74 -6.78 -1.77
C SER A 727 24.33 -6.12 -0.52
N GLY A 728 24.46 -4.81 -0.48
CA GLY A 728 24.69 -4.06 0.76
C GLY A 728 26.02 -4.35 1.47
N VAL A 729 27.12 -4.56 0.77
CA VAL A 729 28.43 -4.83 1.39
C VAL A 729 29.11 -3.54 1.83
N GLY A 730 29.38 -3.41 3.14
CA GLY A 730 30.14 -2.30 3.70
C GLY A 730 29.46 -0.93 3.59
N ASN A 731 28.13 -0.93 3.49
CA ASN A 731 27.38 0.33 3.34
C ASN A 731 27.54 1.22 4.56
N THR A 732 27.92 2.44 4.33
CA THR A 732 27.89 3.50 5.35
C THR A 732 26.66 4.37 5.11
N VAL A 733 25.93 4.68 6.17
CA VAL A 733 24.86 5.68 6.08
C VAL A 733 25.51 7.04 5.95
N ALA A 734 25.30 7.67 4.82
CA ALA A 734 25.83 9.01 4.56
C ALA A 734 24.69 10.00 4.36
N ASN A 735 24.90 11.21 4.82
CA ASN A 735 24.08 12.36 4.42
C ASN A 735 24.56 12.84 3.06
N LEU A 736 23.73 12.62 2.03
CA LEU A 736 24.01 13.01 0.63
C LEU A 736 23.70 14.50 0.38
N GLY A 737 23.42 15.27 1.43
CA GLY A 737 23.11 16.69 1.35
C GLY A 737 21.66 16.97 0.96
N SER A 738 21.46 17.93 0.07
CA SER A 738 20.14 18.35 -0.40
C SER A 738 19.87 17.84 -1.81
N VAL A 739 18.60 17.72 -2.12
CA VAL A 739 18.09 17.48 -3.48
C VAL A 739 17.00 18.48 -3.77
N SER A 740 17.07 19.16 -4.91
CA SER A 740 16.00 20.02 -5.39
C SER A 740 15.27 19.34 -6.54
N THR A 741 13.96 19.23 -6.44
CA THR A 741 13.11 18.62 -7.46
C THR A 741 12.10 19.63 -7.99
N ASN A 742 12.02 19.75 -9.30
CA ASN A 742 11.00 20.50 -10.01
C ASN A 742 10.26 19.54 -10.92
N GLY A 743 8.93 19.63 -10.96
CA GLY A 743 8.15 18.78 -11.83
C GLY A 743 6.86 19.40 -12.30
N MET A 744 6.30 18.80 -13.34
CA MET A 744 5.04 19.20 -13.94
C MET A 744 4.28 17.93 -14.36
N ASP A 745 3.04 17.83 -13.94
CA ASP A 745 2.16 16.72 -14.25
C ASP A 745 0.91 17.23 -14.97
N LEU A 746 0.65 16.66 -16.13
CA LEU A 746 -0.59 16.88 -16.89
C LEU A 746 -1.34 15.55 -16.99
N SER A 747 -2.60 15.54 -16.64
CA SER A 747 -3.49 14.42 -16.95
C SER A 747 -4.81 14.91 -17.49
N PHE A 748 -5.38 14.18 -18.43
CA PHE A 748 -6.71 14.50 -18.95
C PHE A 748 -7.46 13.25 -19.41
N THR A 749 -8.79 13.34 -19.38
CA THR A 749 -9.70 12.35 -19.94
C THR A 749 -10.64 13.04 -20.93
N LEU A 750 -10.67 12.54 -22.16
CA LEU A 750 -11.62 12.93 -23.18
C LEU A 750 -12.68 11.83 -23.33
N ARG A 751 -13.97 12.22 -23.30
CA ARG A 751 -15.09 11.30 -23.48
C ARG A 751 -15.75 11.55 -24.82
N PHE A 752 -15.91 10.50 -25.63
CA PHE A 752 -16.51 10.56 -26.95
C PHE A 752 -17.81 9.73 -26.97
N GLY A 753 -18.94 10.42 -27.13
CA GLY A 753 -20.25 9.80 -27.04
C GLY A 753 -20.45 9.12 -25.68
N ARG A 754 -21.00 7.87 -25.70
CA ARG A 754 -21.30 7.10 -24.48
C ARG A 754 -20.36 5.91 -24.25
N HIS A 755 -19.50 5.64 -25.22
CA HIS A 755 -18.82 4.35 -25.27
C HIS A 755 -17.31 4.45 -25.29
N PHE A 756 -16.75 5.57 -25.63
CA PHE A 756 -15.32 5.71 -25.89
C PHE A 756 -14.70 6.80 -25.00
N SER A 757 -13.55 6.52 -24.42
CA SER A 757 -12.76 7.53 -23.71
C SER A 757 -11.27 7.32 -23.93
N ILE A 758 -10.54 8.44 -23.89
CA ILE A 758 -9.09 8.48 -23.93
C ILE A 758 -8.62 9.16 -22.65
N TYR A 759 -7.77 8.48 -21.92
CA TYR A 759 -6.99 9.01 -20.80
C TYR A 759 -5.55 9.16 -21.21
N ASP A 760 -4.91 10.26 -20.79
CA ASP A 760 -3.49 10.50 -21.00
C ASP A 760 -2.88 11.22 -19.80
N ALA A 761 -1.61 10.91 -19.47
CA ALA A 761 -0.87 11.48 -18.35
C ALA A 761 0.61 11.64 -18.69
N VAL A 762 1.05 12.87 -18.83
CA VAL A 762 2.43 13.24 -19.12
C VAL A 762 3.08 13.85 -17.90
N SER A 763 4.29 13.43 -17.56
CA SER A 763 5.06 13.96 -16.43
C SER A 763 6.46 14.37 -16.84
N TYR A 764 6.89 15.50 -16.30
CA TYR A 764 8.26 15.96 -16.34
C TYR A 764 8.81 16.08 -14.92
N VAL A 765 9.98 15.49 -14.64
CA VAL A 765 10.66 15.54 -13.35
C VAL A 765 12.14 15.87 -13.52
N SER A 766 12.60 16.87 -12.78
CA SER A 766 14.02 17.24 -12.69
C SER A 766 14.44 17.24 -11.23
N SER A 767 15.10 16.19 -10.78
CA SER A 767 15.59 16.01 -9.41
C SER A 767 17.11 16.06 -9.42
N ILE A 768 17.72 17.03 -8.74
CA ILE A 768 19.13 17.38 -8.85
C ILE A 768 19.77 17.44 -7.48
N TYR A 769 20.95 16.82 -7.31
CA TYR A 769 21.77 16.93 -6.10
C TYR A 769 22.31 18.35 -5.92
N GLY A 770 22.15 18.90 -4.73
CA GLY A 770 22.67 20.22 -4.36
C GLY A 770 24.13 20.22 -3.93
N ASN A 771 24.67 19.04 -3.60
CA ASN A 771 26.00 18.91 -3.02
C ASN A 771 26.76 17.72 -3.60
N ASP A 772 28.11 17.83 -3.59
CA ASP A 772 28.98 16.66 -3.64
C ASP A 772 28.99 15.96 -2.29
N PHE A 773 29.32 14.69 -2.26
CA PHE A 773 29.45 13.95 -1.01
C PHE A 773 30.74 13.10 -0.96
N MET A 774 31.17 12.81 0.28
CA MET A 774 32.35 12.00 0.57
C MET A 774 31.93 10.65 1.16
N ASP A 775 32.54 9.58 0.66
CA ASP A 775 32.51 8.27 1.33
C ASP A 775 33.93 7.86 1.69
N GLY A 776 34.25 7.93 2.97
CA GLY A 776 35.64 7.81 3.42
C GLY A 776 36.52 8.85 2.77
N ALA A 777 37.52 8.42 1.99
CA ALA A 777 38.41 9.28 1.21
C ALA A 777 37.95 9.53 -0.23
N THR A 778 36.82 8.91 -0.67
CA THR A 778 36.34 9.02 -2.05
C THR A 778 35.34 10.17 -2.17
N LEU A 779 35.66 11.14 -3.04
CA LEU A 779 34.75 12.22 -3.43
C LEU A 779 33.89 11.76 -4.59
N TYR A 780 32.57 11.87 -4.43
CA TYR A 780 31.60 11.71 -5.51
C TYR A 780 31.10 13.09 -5.95
N ALA A 781 31.48 13.47 -7.18
CA ALA A 781 31.08 14.74 -7.77
C ALA A 781 29.61 14.65 -8.25
N THR A 782 28.69 14.86 -7.35
CA THR A 782 27.24 14.74 -7.56
C THR A 782 26.53 16.07 -7.68
N GLN A 783 27.12 17.17 -7.24
CA GLN A 783 26.52 18.49 -7.35
C GLN A 783 26.08 18.80 -8.79
N GLY A 784 24.83 19.19 -8.98
CA GLY A 784 24.24 19.43 -10.29
C GLY A 784 23.90 18.18 -11.11
N LYS A 785 24.16 16.96 -10.59
CA LYS A 785 23.79 15.71 -11.24
C LYS A 785 22.36 15.32 -10.91
N LYS A 786 21.71 14.65 -11.87
CA LYS A 786 20.35 14.11 -11.68
C LYS A 786 20.36 12.91 -10.75
N VAL A 787 19.33 12.80 -9.93
CA VAL A 787 19.10 11.61 -9.08
C VAL A 787 18.88 10.39 -9.98
N PRO A 788 19.57 9.27 -9.74
CA PRO A 788 19.46 8.07 -10.54
C PRO A 788 18.06 7.42 -10.49
N ALA A 789 17.79 6.57 -11.48
CA ALA A 789 16.55 5.81 -11.67
C ALA A 789 15.32 6.64 -12.04
N ILE A 790 15.35 7.96 -11.94
CA ILE A 790 14.23 8.85 -12.22
C ILE A 790 14.30 9.31 -13.69
N PRO A 791 13.29 8.97 -14.52
CA PRO A 791 13.22 9.49 -15.89
C PRO A 791 12.81 10.96 -15.88
N ALA A 792 13.39 11.78 -16.76
CA ALA A 792 12.96 13.17 -16.90
C ALA A 792 11.56 13.29 -17.49
N TRP A 793 11.20 12.39 -18.40
CA TRP A 793 9.89 12.34 -19.03
C TRP A 793 9.27 10.96 -18.89
N SER A 794 7.99 10.93 -18.57
CA SER A 794 7.17 9.73 -18.62
C SER A 794 5.79 10.06 -19.17
N ASP A 795 5.17 9.09 -19.83
CA ASP A 795 3.86 9.20 -20.42
C ASP A 795 3.07 7.92 -20.26
N LYS A 796 1.78 8.02 -20.05
CA LYS A 796 0.86 6.90 -19.82
C LYS A 796 -0.48 7.21 -20.44
N PHE A 797 -1.01 6.25 -21.18
CA PHE A 797 -2.30 6.42 -21.82
C PHE A 797 -3.17 5.19 -21.67
N ALA A 798 -4.49 5.41 -21.74
CA ALA A 798 -5.49 4.35 -21.84
C ALA A 798 -6.61 4.77 -22.78
N VAL A 799 -6.94 3.89 -23.72
CA VAL A 799 -8.05 4.04 -24.65
C VAL A 799 -9.09 3.00 -24.30
N ASN A 800 -10.29 3.42 -23.96
CA ASN A 800 -11.34 2.56 -23.45
C ASN A 800 -12.57 2.58 -24.37
N TYR A 801 -13.15 1.40 -24.54
CA TYR A 801 -14.40 1.21 -25.23
C TYR A 801 -15.35 0.35 -24.39
N ASN A 802 -16.57 0.86 -24.15
CA ASN A 802 -17.61 0.18 -23.36
C ASN A 802 -18.93 0.21 -24.09
N GLN A 803 -19.49 -0.97 -24.40
CA GLN A 803 -20.82 -1.08 -24.99
C GLN A 803 -21.55 -2.33 -24.53
N GLY A 804 -22.68 -2.15 -23.88
CA GLY A 804 -23.45 -3.27 -23.33
C GLY A 804 -22.64 -4.09 -22.34
N GLY A 805 -22.48 -5.39 -22.61
CA GLY A 805 -21.63 -6.27 -21.80
C GLY A 805 -20.14 -6.27 -22.18
N PHE A 806 -19.77 -5.64 -23.33
CA PHE A 806 -18.40 -5.62 -23.83
C PHE A 806 -17.60 -4.44 -23.29
N ASN A 807 -16.39 -4.72 -22.85
CA ASN A 807 -15.40 -3.74 -22.46
C ASN A 807 -14.07 -4.08 -23.14
N ALA A 808 -13.36 -3.09 -23.65
CA ALA A 808 -12.00 -3.23 -24.15
C ALA A 808 -11.16 -2.00 -23.76
N GLN A 809 -9.90 -2.25 -23.39
CA GLN A 809 -8.94 -1.23 -23.04
C GLN A 809 -7.61 -1.53 -23.73
N PHE A 810 -7.03 -0.52 -24.35
CA PHE A 810 -5.65 -0.51 -24.84
C PHE A 810 -4.89 0.55 -24.06
N SER A 811 -3.79 0.15 -23.42
CA SER A 811 -3.01 1.05 -22.56
C SER A 811 -1.52 0.93 -22.83
N GLY A 812 -0.77 1.95 -22.48
CA GLY A 812 0.65 1.96 -22.60
C GLY A 812 1.34 2.90 -21.62
N SER A 813 2.63 2.63 -21.40
CA SER A 813 3.50 3.50 -20.63
C SER A 813 4.83 3.69 -21.35
N TYR A 814 5.30 4.93 -21.37
CA TYR A 814 6.63 5.35 -21.80
C TYR A 814 7.41 5.82 -20.59
N MET A 815 8.63 5.35 -20.45
CA MET A 815 9.60 5.81 -19.47
C MET A 815 10.85 6.28 -20.24
N GLY A 816 11.19 7.53 -20.10
CA GLY A 816 12.31 8.15 -20.79
C GLY A 816 13.67 7.66 -20.29
N VAL A 817 14.72 8.20 -20.90
CA VAL A 817 16.10 7.98 -20.48
C VAL A 817 16.29 8.46 -19.04
N ARG A 818 17.02 7.67 -18.23
CA ARG A 818 17.30 7.96 -16.83
C ARG A 818 18.74 7.66 -16.45
N PRO A 819 19.34 8.35 -15.48
CA PRO A 819 20.69 8.01 -15.03
C PRO A 819 20.72 6.64 -14.34
N GLY A 820 21.72 5.83 -14.64
CA GLY A 820 22.00 4.55 -13.99
C GLY A 820 23.05 4.65 -12.89
N THR A 821 23.82 5.74 -12.86
CA THR A 821 24.88 5.98 -11.87
C THR A 821 24.69 7.34 -11.19
N ILE A 822 25.22 7.45 -9.96
CA ILE A 822 25.13 8.69 -9.18
C ILE A 822 25.86 9.87 -9.83
N THR A 823 26.90 9.62 -10.63
CA THR A 823 27.66 10.63 -11.38
C THR A 823 27.06 10.93 -12.75
N ASN A 824 25.96 10.24 -13.14
CA ASN A 824 25.29 10.30 -14.43
C ASN A 824 26.17 9.88 -15.62
N SER A 825 27.26 9.15 -15.39
CA SER A 825 28.18 8.68 -16.41
C SER A 825 27.61 7.57 -17.30
N VAL A 826 26.65 6.82 -16.80
CA VAL A 826 25.95 5.74 -17.51
C VAL A 826 24.45 5.99 -17.49
N MET A 827 23.82 5.93 -18.68
CA MET A 827 22.39 6.15 -18.85
C MET A 827 21.66 4.85 -19.16
N VAL A 828 20.46 4.72 -18.63
CA VAL A 828 19.54 3.61 -18.90
C VAL A 828 18.65 3.98 -20.08
N PRO A 829 18.52 3.13 -21.12
CA PRO A 829 17.69 3.39 -22.28
C PRO A 829 16.20 3.57 -21.93
N PRO A 830 15.44 4.26 -22.78
CA PRO A 830 13.99 4.41 -22.59
C PRO A 830 13.26 3.08 -22.75
N ARG A 831 12.02 3.04 -22.24
CA ARG A 831 11.16 1.87 -22.28
C ARG A 831 9.75 2.23 -22.74
N VAL A 832 9.15 1.40 -23.60
CA VAL A 832 7.71 1.41 -23.92
C VAL A 832 7.12 0.05 -23.59
N LEU A 833 6.04 0.04 -22.84
CA LEU A 833 5.24 -1.16 -22.55
C LEU A 833 3.79 -0.92 -22.99
N LEU A 834 3.24 -1.84 -23.75
CA LEU A 834 1.85 -1.81 -24.20
C LEU A 834 1.09 -2.98 -23.61
N ALA A 835 -0.18 -2.75 -23.25
CA ALA A 835 -1.07 -3.77 -22.71
C ALA A 835 -2.46 -3.69 -23.36
N PHE A 836 -3.15 -4.81 -23.34
CA PHE A 836 -4.53 -4.90 -23.83
C PHE A 836 -5.37 -5.73 -22.87
N SER A 837 -6.56 -5.28 -22.62
CA SER A 837 -7.57 -6.06 -21.90
C SER A 837 -8.90 -6.01 -22.65
N SER A 838 -9.65 -7.09 -22.58
CA SER A 838 -11.04 -7.11 -23.06
C SER A 838 -11.88 -8.04 -22.21
N SER A 839 -13.14 -7.75 -22.09
CA SER A 839 -14.07 -8.61 -21.36
C SER A 839 -15.47 -8.52 -21.92
N TYR A 840 -16.22 -9.61 -21.73
CA TYR A 840 -17.65 -9.63 -22.01
C TYR A 840 -18.42 -10.16 -20.80
N THR A 841 -19.40 -9.39 -20.34
CA THR A 841 -20.26 -9.77 -19.22
C THR A 841 -21.63 -10.20 -19.73
N PHE A 842 -21.96 -11.45 -19.50
CA PHE A 842 -23.27 -12.02 -19.77
C PHE A 842 -24.17 -11.78 -18.57
N HIS A 843 -25.34 -11.22 -18.82
CA HIS A 843 -26.41 -11.07 -17.83
C HIS A 843 -27.54 -12.05 -18.16
N GLN A 844 -28.42 -12.34 -17.22
CA GLN A 844 -29.60 -13.23 -17.40
C GLN A 844 -29.23 -14.71 -17.63
N ILE A 845 -28.18 -15.19 -16.96
CA ILE A 845 -27.87 -16.63 -16.92
C ILE A 845 -28.70 -17.25 -15.78
N PRO A 846 -29.34 -18.41 -15.99
CA PRO A 846 -30.05 -19.10 -14.91
C PRO A 846 -29.16 -19.32 -13.70
N HIS A 847 -29.68 -18.99 -12.51
CA HIS A 847 -28.98 -19.13 -11.22
C HIS A 847 -27.71 -18.30 -11.01
N MET A 848 -27.41 -17.35 -11.91
CA MET A 848 -26.30 -16.44 -11.79
C MET A 848 -26.72 -14.98 -12.05
N ASN A 849 -26.17 -14.05 -11.29
CA ASN A 849 -26.33 -12.62 -11.57
C ASN A 849 -25.56 -12.18 -12.81
N SER A 850 -24.36 -12.73 -12.99
CA SER A 850 -23.54 -12.48 -14.18
C SER A 850 -22.42 -13.51 -14.36
N LEU A 851 -22.00 -13.69 -15.60
CA LEU A 851 -20.79 -14.40 -15.98
C LEU A 851 -19.92 -13.45 -16.82
N LYS A 852 -18.69 -13.19 -16.38
CA LYS A 852 -17.74 -12.35 -17.12
C LYS A 852 -16.59 -13.22 -17.62
N LEU A 853 -16.28 -13.11 -18.90
CA LEU A 853 -15.07 -13.65 -19.50
C LEU A 853 -14.13 -12.47 -19.77
N GLN A 854 -12.88 -12.57 -19.34
CA GLN A 854 -11.88 -11.51 -19.50
C GLN A 854 -10.59 -12.08 -20.07
N PHE A 855 -9.98 -11.33 -20.98
CA PHE A 855 -8.68 -11.58 -21.56
C PHE A 855 -7.75 -10.40 -21.28
N ASN A 856 -6.50 -10.67 -20.89
CA ASN A 856 -5.46 -9.69 -20.67
C ASN A 856 -4.17 -10.09 -21.38
N ALA A 857 -3.50 -9.11 -21.96
CA ALA A 857 -2.18 -9.28 -22.56
C ALA A 857 -1.26 -8.14 -22.05
N SER A 858 -0.16 -8.49 -21.42
CA SER A 858 0.86 -7.55 -20.95
C SER A 858 2.09 -7.58 -21.87
N ASN A 859 2.79 -6.46 -21.98
CA ASN A 859 3.97 -6.26 -22.83
C ASN A 859 3.74 -6.80 -24.25
N LEU A 860 2.70 -6.30 -24.92
CA LEU A 860 2.27 -6.76 -26.27
C LEU A 860 3.38 -6.79 -27.30
N THR A 861 4.27 -5.82 -27.28
CA THR A 861 5.39 -5.71 -28.21
C THR A 861 6.56 -6.61 -27.85
N ASN A 862 6.49 -7.31 -26.71
CA ASN A 862 7.60 -8.10 -26.17
C ASN A 862 8.88 -7.27 -26.01
N SER A 863 8.72 -6.03 -25.53
CA SER A 863 9.80 -5.08 -25.32
C SER A 863 10.82 -5.62 -24.31
N ARG A 864 12.08 -5.63 -24.69
CA ARG A 864 13.20 -6.07 -23.86
C ARG A 864 13.91 -4.86 -23.29
N SER A 865 13.68 -4.58 -22.01
CA SER A 865 14.21 -3.38 -21.36
C SER A 865 14.42 -3.59 -19.87
N TRP A 866 15.00 -2.59 -19.22
CA TRP A 866 15.13 -2.58 -17.78
C TRP A 866 13.82 -2.21 -17.11
N SER A 867 13.35 -3.04 -16.17
CA SER A 867 12.24 -2.73 -15.27
C SER A 867 12.74 -1.80 -14.16
N SER A 868 13.14 -2.32 -13.04
CA SER A 868 13.77 -1.54 -11.96
C SER A 868 15.29 -1.53 -12.10
N ILE A 869 15.88 -0.47 -11.58
CA ILE A 869 17.33 -0.35 -11.48
C ILE A 869 17.73 0.12 -10.08
N SER A 870 18.90 -0.33 -9.63
CA SER A 870 19.62 0.29 -8.52
C SER A 870 20.83 1.02 -9.08
N ALA A 871 20.97 2.26 -8.65
CA ALA A 871 22.11 3.07 -9.01
C ALA A 871 23.42 2.41 -8.56
N GLY A 872 24.38 2.41 -9.44
CA GLY A 872 25.76 2.09 -9.11
C GLY A 872 26.58 3.34 -8.83
N ASP A 873 27.85 3.10 -8.68
CA ASP A 873 28.89 4.15 -8.61
C ASP A 873 29.01 4.94 -9.94
N ALA A 874 30.22 5.24 -10.36
CA ALA A 874 30.48 5.96 -11.60
C ALA A 874 30.44 5.08 -12.86
N SER A 875 30.43 3.76 -12.78
CA SER A 875 30.75 2.90 -13.92
C SER A 875 29.64 1.92 -14.35
N THR A 876 28.83 1.47 -13.41
CA THR A 876 27.83 0.42 -13.65
C THR A 876 26.55 0.67 -12.85
N TYR A 877 25.45 0.03 -13.26
CA TYR A 877 24.24 -0.11 -12.46
C TYR A 877 23.76 -1.55 -12.48
N THR A 878 22.93 -1.92 -11.53
CA THR A 878 22.26 -3.22 -11.52
C THR A 878 20.76 -3.02 -11.66
N GLY A 879 20.04 -4.04 -12.12
CA GLY A 879 18.61 -3.96 -12.26
C GLY A 879 17.99 -5.28 -12.69
N TYR A 880 16.69 -5.23 -12.93
CA TYR A 880 15.87 -6.36 -13.34
C TYR A 880 15.26 -6.11 -14.71
N PRO A 881 15.22 -7.12 -15.62
CA PRO A 881 14.58 -6.96 -16.90
C PRO A 881 13.04 -6.94 -16.75
N THR A 882 12.38 -6.36 -17.76
CA THR A 882 10.92 -6.40 -17.89
C THR A 882 10.46 -7.83 -18.16
N ALA A 883 9.26 -8.18 -17.65
CA ALA A 883 8.63 -9.44 -18.01
C ALA A 883 8.33 -9.49 -19.52
N PRO A 884 8.48 -10.66 -20.17
CA PRO A 884 8.13 -10.82 -21.57
C PRO A 884 6.62 -10.66 -21.80
N ARG A 885 6.17 -10.73 -23.04
CA ARG A 885 4.75 -10.76 -23.37
C ARG A 885 4.07 -11.97 -22.72
N MET A 886 2.97 -11.69 -22.02
CA MET A 886 2.19 -12.69 -21.28
C MET A 886 0.70 -12.53 -21.55
N PHE A 887 -0.04 -13.64 -21.46
CA PHE A 887 -1.46 -13.71 -21.71
C PHE A 887 -2.19 -14.35 -20.53
N PHE A 888 -3.37 -13.84 -20.22
CA PHE A 888 -4.21 -14.32 -19.11
C PHE A 888 -5.68 -14.36 -19.53
N GLY A 889 -6.38 -15.38 -19.09
CA GLY A 889 -7.83 -15.53 -19.23
C GLY A 889 -8.47 -15.67 -17.86
N THR A 890 -9.54 -14.90 -17.59
CA THR A 890 -10.29 -14.97 -16.33
C THR A 890 -11.76 -15.24 -16.60
N VAL A 891 -12.32 -16.19 -15.85
CA VAL A 891 -13.74 -16.45 -15.76
C VAL A 891 -14.23 -15.98 -14.39
N SER A 892 -15.25 -15.12 -14.37
CA SER A 892 -15.85 -14.59 -13.13
C SER A 892 -17.34 -14.88 -13.11
N ALA A 893 -17.81 -15.55 -12.08
CA ALA A 893 -19.23 -15.82 -11.83
C ALA A 893 -19.70 -15.08 -10.59
N ALA A 894 -20.86 -14.42 -10.67
CA ALA A 894 -21.52 -13.78 -9.53
C ALA A 894 -22.93 -14.37 -9.35
N PHE A 895 -23.30 -14.62 -8.10
CA PHE A 895 -24.55 -15.25 -7.67
C PHE A 895 -25.36 -14.34 -6.75
#